data_03f7c3d0df0d87d4cc88e82790aa5841
#
_entry.id   03f7c3d0df0d87d4cc88e82790aa5841
#
_cell.length_a   1.000
_cell.length_b   1.000
_cell.length_c   1.000
_cell.angle_alpha   90.00
_cell.angle_beta   90.00
_cell.angle_gamma   90.00
#
_symmetry.space_group_name_H-M   'P 1'
#
loop_
_entity.id
_entity.type
_entity.pdbx_description
1 polymer ?
#
loop_
_entity_poly.entity_id
_entity_poly.type
_entity_poly.pdbx_seq_one_letter_code
_entity_poly.pdbx_strand_id
1 'polypeptide(L)'
;MTANEVRESFKKFFEGKGHKIVPSAPMVIKDDPTLMFTNAGMNQWKDIILGTKDPGKDVRRVDTQKCLRVSGKHNDLEEVGHDTYHHTMFEMLGNWSFGDYFKEGAIDLAWEYLTEVLKLNPADLYVTVFEGSKEEGLERDNEAAGYWAKHVPADHIINGNKHDNFWEMGETGPCGPCSEIHVDSRTPEEKAQVPGRELVNKDNPQVIEIWNIVFMQYNRKADGSLEPLPMHVIDTGMGFERLVRMLQDKHSNYDTDIFQPIIKEIEAISGKKYGFTTPTGENGEGKDEQEKIDIAMRVCADHLRAVAFSIADGQLPSNAKAGYVIRRILRRAVRYAYTFLGQKQAFMYKLVNVLVEQMGAAFPELPAQQELITRVMKEEEDSFLRTLEKGINLLNGDMDELKAHGETQLDGVSAFRLFDTYGFPLDLTELICRENGYTVDAAGFDEEMKKQKERARNAAAVENGDWEVLKEGDQNFVGYDYTEYECHILRYRKVTQKKNSFYELVLDNTPFYGEMGGQVGDKGVLVSEDETIQVIDTKRENNQSIHIVKELPKDVNADFMACVDIENREGSAANHTATHLLDYCLKQVLGEHVEQKGSYVDKDTLRFDFSHFQKVTDEELRKVEHMVNEMIRADYSLDEHRDTPIEEAKELGAIALFGEKYGDKVRVVRFGPSAEFCGGIHAKSTGKIGFFKIISESSVAAGIRRIEALTGKACEEAIYGLQDTIVALKGLFNNAKDLEGVIRKYIDEHDALKKDVEKFQAQAVERAKDKLVENAKEINGVKVVTAVLPMEPAAAKDLVFKVREALPENMICVVGSVYNDKPMLSVMFSDDMVKDHGLNAGKMIREAAKLIQGGGGGQPHYAQAGGKNKDGLSAAVDKVVELAQL
;
A
#
# COMPACT_ATOMS: atom_id res chain seq x y z
N MET A 1 4.71 36.85 12.60
CA MET A 1 5.58 36.21 11.59
C MET A 1 4.75 35.21 10.79
N THR A 2 4.99 35.12 9.49
CA THR A 2 4.43 34.03 8.66
C THR A 2 5.16 32.71 8.91
N ALA A 3 4.53 31.59 8.60
CA ALA A 3 5.13 30.29 8.72
C ALA A 3 6.49 30.18 7.96
N ASN A 4 6.57 30.74 6.76
CA ASN A 4 7.83 30.77 6.00
C ASN A 4 8.92 31.59 6.69
N GLU A 5 8.58 32.74 7.28
CA GLU A 5 9.54 33.56 8.04
C GLU A 5 10.03 32.84 9.29
N VAL A 6 9.18 32.09 9.98
CA VAL A 6 9.57 31.29 11.15
C VAL A 6 10.57 30.21 10.76
N ARG A 7 10.28 29.45 9.68
CA ARG A 7 11.16 28.38 9.15
C ARG A 7 12.54 28.94 8.77
N GLU A 8 12.58 30.05 8.06
CA GLU A 8 13.84 30.67 7.66
C GLU A 8 14.59 31.30 8.84
N SER A 9 13.87 31.87 9.82
CA SER A 9 14.46 32.42 11.04
C SER A 9 15.21 31.33 11.83
N PHE A 10 14.59 30.16 11.99
CA PHE A 10 15.21 29.01 12.69
C PHE A 10 16.50 28.56 12.00
N LYS A 11 16.42 28.28 10.71
CA LYS A 11 17.59 27.82 9.95
C LYS A 11 18.74 28.84 9.99
N LYS A 12 18.45 30.13 9.78
CA LYS A 12 19.45 31.22 9.77
C LYS A 12 20.05 31.43 11.18
N PHE A 13 19.26 31.33 12.24
CA PHE A 13 19.79 31.46 13.59
C PHE A 13 20.84 30.37 13.88
N PHE A 14 20.52 29.11 13.62
CA PHE A 14 21.45 28.02 13.84
C PHE A 14 22.63 28.01 12.85
N GLU A 15 22.42 28.44 11.60
CA GLU A 15 23.52 28.66 10.65
C GLU A 15 24.52 29.67 11.21
N GLY A 16 24.02 30.80 11.78
CA GLY A 16 24.82 31.80 12.49
C GLY A 16 25.59 31.24 13.72
N LYS A 17 25.15 30.11 14.27
CA LYS A 17 25.80 29.36 15.35
C LYS A 17 26.69 28.20 14.85
N GLY A 18 26.97 28.18 13.54
CA GLY A 18 27.86 27.20 12.92
C GLY A 18 27.23 25.87 12.56
N HIS A 19 25.89 25.77 12.47
CA HIS A 19 25.19 24.59 11.98
C HIS A 19 25.11 24.63 10.45
N LYS A 20 25.32 23.49 9.79
CA LYS A 20 25.06 23.32 8.38
C LYS A 20 23.58 23.09 8.14
N ILE A 21 22.97 23.90 7.27
CA ILE A 21 21.60 23.65 6.81
C ILE A 21 21.61 22.42 5.92
N VAL A 22 20.74 21.46 6.23
CA VAL A 22 20.58 20.21 5.45
C VAL A 22 19.14 20.06 4.95
N PRO A 23 18.92 19.37 3.82
CA PRO A 23 17.58 19.14 3.31
C PRO A 23 16.81 18.15 4.19
N SER A 24 15.48 18.28 4.20
CA SER A 24 14.58 17.30 4.83
C SER A 24 14.74 15.91 4.21
N ALA A 25 14.79 14.89 5.06
CA ALA A 25 14.72 13.50 4.59
C ALA A 25 13.31 13.17 4.04
N PRO A 26 13.19 12.16 3.15
CA PRO A 26 11.90 11.61 2.77
C PRO A 26 11.11 11.12 3.99
N MET A 27 9.78 11.26 3.94
CA MET A 27 8.92 10.78 5.03
C MET A 27 8.82 9.25 5.08
N VAL A 28 9.06 8.56 3.97
CA VAL A 28 9.03 7.10 3.91
C VAL A 28 10.45 6.56 3.90
N ILE A 29 10.75 5.74 4.88
CA ILE A 29 12.07 5.13 5.05
C ILE A 29 12.10 3.80 4.30
N LYS A 30 13.02 3.65 3.33
CA LYS A 30 13.12 2.44 2.51
C LYS A 30 14.07 1.41 3.12
N ASP A 31 15.09 1.84 3.83
CA ASP A 31 16.25 1.03 4.22
C ASP A 31 16.37 0.77 5.74
N ASP A 32 15.35 1.10 6.54
CA ASP A 32 15.31 0.77 7.97
C ASP A 32 14.17 -0.22 8.28
N PRO A 33 14.48 -1.46 8.68
CA PRO A 33 13.45 -2.46 8.96
C PRO A 33 12.65 -2.16 10.24
N THR A 34 13.13 -1.24 11.09
CA THR A 34 12.50 -0.88 12.37
C THR A 34 11.52 0.29 12.26
N LEU A 35 11.64 1.10 11.21
CA LEU A 35 10.84 2.30 10.98
C LEU A 35 10.27 2.34 9.55
N MET A 36 8.96 2.47 9.44
CA MET A 36 8.28 2.63 8.15
C MET A 36 8.29 4.09 7.67
N PHE A 37 8.20 5.04 8.60
CA PHE A 37 8.10 6.47 8.34
C PHE A 37 9.08 7.25 9.22
N THR A 38 9.54 8.39 8.71
CA THR A 38 10.29 9.37 9.48
C THR A 38 9.33 10.01 10.51
N ASN A 39 9.44 9.63 11.77
CA ASN A 39 8.60 10.12 12.87
C ASN A 39 9.28 11.18 13.72
N ALA A 40 10.58 11.40 13.53
CA ALA A 40 11.38 12.40 14.20
C ALA A 40 12.59 12.82 13.34
N GLY A 41 13.11 14.03 13.58
CA GLY A 41 14.23 14.57 12.82
C GLY A 41 15.51 13.72 12.90
N MET A 42 15.73 13.04 14.01
CA MET A 42 16.92 12.21 14.23
C MET A 42 16.96 10.92 13.38
N ASN A 43 15.85 10.47 12.82
CA ASN A 43 15.82 9.20 12.09
C ASN A 43 16.85 9.14 10.96
N GLN A 44 17.09 10.25 10.31
CA GLN A 44 18.12 10.36 9.25
C GLN A 44 19.57 10.32 9.75
N TRP A 45 19.79 10.39 11.06
CA TRP A 45 21.12 10.42 11.71
C TRP A 45 21.38 9.20 12.58
N LYS A 46 20.51 8.21 12.56
CA LYS A 46 20.58 7.00 13.39
C LYS A 46 21.95 6.31 13.34
N ASP A 47 22.53 6.20 12.15
CA ASP A 47 23.83 5.60 11.91
C ASP A 47 24.98 6.39 12.56
N ILE A 48 24.92 7.74 12.55
CA ILE A 48 25.89 8.60 13.21
C ILE A 48 25.75 8.50 14.72
N ILE A 49 24.51 8.54 15.24
CA ILE A 49 24.24 8.47 16.68
C ILE A 49 24.72 7.15 17.27
N LEU A 50 24.51 6.05 16.56
CA LEU A 50 24.98 4.71 16.94
C LEU A 50 26.50 4.52 16.73
N GLY A 51 27.21 5.49 16.13
CA GLY A 51 28.65 5.41 15.86
C GLY A 51 29.03 4.49 14.72
N THR A 52 28.06 4.03 13.91
CA THR A 52 28.33 3.20 12.72
C THR A 52 28.76 4.01 11.51
N LYS A 53 28.66 5.34 11.58
CA LYS A 53 29.11 6.30 10.56
C LYS A 53 29.71 7.54 11.21
N ASP A 54 30.83 8.02 10.65
CA ASP A 54 31.47 9.26 11.08
C ASP A 54 30.60 10.47 10.70
N PRO A 55 30.35 11.44 11.62
CA PRO A 55 29.66 12.69 11.30
C PRO A 55 30.36 13.56 10.26
N GLY A 56 31.64 13.33 10.02
CA GLY A 56 32.50 14.13 9.12
C GLY A 56 32.83 15.50 9.69
N LYS A 57 32.96 16.52 8.81
CA LYS A 57 33.32 17.89 9.21
C LYS A 57 32.14 18.65 9.82
N ASP A 58 30.91 18.30 9.44
CA ASP A 58 29.70 19.03 9.79
C ASP A 58 29.04 18.40 11.02
N VAL A 59 29.67 18.56 12.15
CA VAL A 59 29.20 18.01 13.45
C VAL A 59 28.00 18.79 14.04
N ARG A 60 27.62 19.93 13.46
CA ARG A 60 26.41 20.68 13.79
C ARG A 60 25.51 20.74 12.56
N ARG A 61 24.25 20.39 12.69
CA ARG A 61 23.28 20.42 11.57
C ARG A 61 21.96 21.03 12.00
N VAL A 62 21.23 21.57 11.03
CA VAL A 62 19.90 22.17 11.22
C VAL A 62 19.04 21.93 9.99
N ASP A 63 17.76 21.59 10.21
CA ASP A 63 16.77 21.52 9.12
C ASP A 63 15.34 21.82 9.61
N THR A 64 14.41 21.68 8.67
CA THR A 64 13.00 21.46 8.93
C THR A 64 12.64 20.09 8.35
N GLN A 65 12.43 19.10 9.21
CA GLN A 65 12.17 17.72 8.81
C GLN A 65 10.68 17.46 8.68
N LYS A 66 10.27 16.94 7.52
CA LYS A 66 8.94 16.38 7.32
C LYS A 66 8.79 15.08 8.14
N CYS A 67 7.84 15.04 9.04
CA CYS A 67 7.55 13.88 9.86
C CYS A 67 6.15 13.35 9.60
N LEU A 68 5.98 12.02 9.68
CA LEU A 68 4.70 11.34 9.51
C LEU A 68 4.45 10.38 10.69
N ARG A 69 3.42 10.67 11.52
CA ARG A 69 3.03 9.87 12.70
C ARG A 69 1.67 9.22 12.49
N VAL A 70 1.67 8.03 11.88
CA VAL A 70 0.44 7.31 11.47
C VAL A 70 0.52 5.80 11.72
N SER A 71 1.53 5.36 12.46
CA SER A 71 1.74 3.94 12.78
C SER A 71 2.73 3.74 13.93
N GLY A 72 2.69 2.57 14.55
CA GLY A 72 3.64 2.17 15.61
C GLY A 72 3.38 2.85 16.96
N LYS A 73 4.47 3.16 17.68
CA LYS A 73 4.43 3.81 18.99
C LYS A 73 3.89 5.25 18.92
N HIS A 74 4.16 5.93 17.80
CA HIS A 74 3.72 7.31 17.53
C HIS A 74 2.66 7.28 16.43
N ASN A 75 1.39 7.32 16.80
CA ASN A 75 0.26 7.27 15.85
C ASN A 75 -0.81 8.28 16.26
N ASP A 76 -0.83 9.42 15.58
CA ASP A 76 -1.73 10.54 15.86
C ASP A 76 -2.94 10.57 14.88
N LEU A 77 -3.14 9.51 14.09
CA LEU A 77 -4.14 9.51 13.00
C LEU A 77 -5.57 9.73 13.48
N GLU A 78 -5.92 9.18 14.62
CA GLU A 78 -7.30 9.25 15.14
C GLU A 78 -7.61 10.61 15.79
N GLU A 79 -6.59 11.26 16.38
CA GLU A 79 -6.69 12.58 17.03
C GLU A 79 -6.82 13.72 16.02
N VAL A 80 -6.27 13.53 14.82
CA VAL A 80 -6.25 14.57 13.78
C VAL A 80 -7.65 15.04 13.40
N GLY A 81 -7.85 16.35 13.52
CA GLY A 81 -9.12 17.04 13.29
C GLY A 81 -10.03 17.10 14.52
N HIS A 82 -9.88 16.15 15.47
CA HIS A 82 -10.65 16.04 16.69
C HIS A 82 -10.08 16.84 17.87
N ASP A 83 -8.85 17.30 17.72
CA ASP A 83 -8.23 18.26 18.62
C ASP A 83 -7.67 19.46 17.83
N THR A 84 -6.85 20.28 18.48
CA THR A 84 -6.37 21.56 17.93
C THR A 84 -4.89 21.55 17.53
N TYR A 85 -4.14 20.45 17.74
CA TYR A 85 -2.68 20.46 17.65
C TYR A 85 -2.01 19.17 17.14
N HIS A 86 -2.73 18.05 16.98
CA HIS A 86 -2.17 16.84 16.37
C HIS A 86 -2.30 16.84 14.85
N HIS A 87 -1.30 16.26 14.20
CA HIS A 87 -1.20 16.15 12.73
C HIS A 87 -0.67 14.79 12.31
N THR A 88 -1.14 14.30 11.17
CA THR A 88 -0.52 13.12 10.53
C THR A 88 0.86 13.47 9.97
N MET A 89 0.94 14.56 9.22
CA MET A 89 2.18 15.16 8.72
C MET A 89 2.43 16.51 9.40
N PHE A 90 3.61 16.68 9.95
CA PHE A 90 4.04 17.96 10.54
C PHE A 90 5.52 18.22 10.24
N GLU A 91 5.93 19.46 10.41
CA GLU A 91 7.32 19.82 10.32
C GLU A 91 7.95 19.85 11.72
N MET A 92 9.10 19.22 11.84
CA MET A 92 9.92 19.25 13.05
C MET A 92 11.15 20.10 12.75
N LEU A 93 11.26 21.26 13.36
CA LEU A 93 12.47 22.07 13.31
C LEU A 93 13.50 21.43 14.21
N GLY A 94 14.60 20.94 13.62
CA GLY A 94 15.63 20.18 14.32
C GLY A 94 17.00 20.83 14.25
N ASN A 95 17.74 20.79 15.36
CA ASN A 95 19.15 21.03 15.39
C ASN A 95 19.90 19.94 16.13
N TRP A 96 21.07 19.57 15.61
CA TRP A 96 21.87 18.45 16.11
C TRP A 96 23.30 18.87 16.40
N SER A 97 23.85 18.23 17.47
CA SER A 97 25.29 18.31 17.79
C SER A 97 25.83 16.89 17.97
N PHE A 98 26.75 16.48 17.13
CA PHE A 98 27.38 15.16 17.15
C PHE A 98 28.73 15.26 17.85
N GLY A 99 28.73 15.13 19.20
CA GLY A 99 29.92 15.15 20.03
C GLY A 99 30.59 16.53 20.17
N ASP A 100 29.88 17.64 19.85
CA ASP A 100 30.43 19.00 20.02
C ASP A 100 29.85 19.64 21.30
N TYR A 101 28.73 20.37 21.23
CA TYR A 101 28.07 20.87 22.43
C TYR A 101 27.05 19.87 22.97
N PHE A 102 26.75 19.95 24.27
CA PHE A 102 25.76 19.07 24.91
C PHE A 102 24.71 19.89 25.66
N LYS A 103 24.24 19.46 26.84
CA LYS A 103 23.07 20.03 27.55
C LYS A 103 23.12 21.55 27.71
N GLU A 104 24.21 22.08 28.22
CA GLU A 104 24.34 23.54 28.49
C GLU A 104 24.16 24.34 27.18
N GLY A 105 24.96 23.98 26.16
CA GLY A 105 24.89 24.67 24.86
C GLY A 105 23.52 24.52 24.18
N ALA A 106 22.85 23.37 24.28
CA ALA A 106 21.53 23.17 23.70
C ALA A 106 20.47 24.06 24.40
N ILE A 107 20.50 24.11 25.73
CA ILE A 107 19.60 24.92 26.56
C ILE A 107 19.80 26.40 26.29
N ASP A 108 21.05 26.88 26.27
CA ASP A 108 21.37 28.28 26.02
C ASP A 108 20.91 28.72 24.62
N LEU A 109 21.16 27.90 23.58
CA LEU A 109 20.72 28.21 22.21
C LEU A 109 19.20 28.20 22.09
N ALA A 110 18.52 27.25 22.71
CA ALA A 110 17.06 27.19 22.70
C ALA A 110 16.45 28.42 23.39
N TRP A 111 16.97 28.79 24.54
CA TRP A 111 16.52 29.97 25.27
C TRP A 111 16.75 31.26 24.50
N GLU A 112 17.96 31.46 23.95
CA GLU A 112 18.30 32.62 23.12
C GLU A 112 17.34 32.74 21.93
N TYR A 113 17.08 31.62 21.23
CA TYR A 113 16.18 31.63 20.07
C TYR A 113 14.75 32.04 20.44
N LEU A 114 14.19 31.45 21.48
CA LEU A 114 12.81 31.72 21.89
C LEU A 114 12.63 33.14 22.45
N THR A 115 13.56 33.60 23.29
CA THR A 115 13.38 34.85 24.04
C THR A 115 14.00 36.08 23.34
N GLU A 116 15.15 35.93 22.65
CA GLU A 116 15.85 37.01 22.03
C GLU A 116 15.49 37.20 20.54
N VAL A 117 15.27 36.07 19.82
CA VAL A 117 14.93 36.11 18.39
C VAL A 117 13.42 36.19 18.20
N LEU A 118 12.67 35.25 18.76
CA LEU A 118 11.22 35.15 18.62
C LEU A 118 10.46 36.08 19.58
N LYS A 119 11.12 36.58 20.63
CA LYS A 119 10.55 37.50 21.62
C LYS A 119 9.37 36.91 22.40
N LEU A 120 9.35 35.60 22.62
CA LEU A 120 8.38 35.01 23.54
C LEU A 120 8.61 35.53 24.95
N ASN A 121 7.52 35.70 25.70
CA ASN A 121 7.61 36.19 27.06
C ASN A 121 8.16 35.09 28.00
N PRO A 122 9.33 35.27 28.63
CA PRO A 122 9.91 34.28 29.56
C PRO A 122 9.00 33.85 30.69
N ALA A 123 8.07 34.72 31.13
CA ALA A 123 7.13 34.43 32.21
C ALA A 123 6.04 33.39 31.79
N ASP A 124 5.88 33.14 30.50
CA ASP A 124 4.91 32.18 29.98
C ASP A 124 5.56 30.84 29.61
N LEU A 125 6.89 30.72 29.84
CA LEU A 125 7.65 29.52 29.51
C LEU A 125 7.88 28.64 30.73
N TYR A 126 7.54 27.35 30.58
CA TYR A 126 7.81 26.31 31.58
C TYR A 126 8.71 25.25 30.94
N VAL A 127 9.60 24.66 31.78
CA VAL A 127 10.50 23.62 31.30
C VAL A 127 10.36 22.38 32.13
N THR A 128 10.48 21.20 31.50
CA THR A 128 10.51 19.95 32.22
C THR A 128 11.91 19.36 32.24
N VAL A 129 12.19 18.55 33.26
CA VAL A 129 13.43 17.78 33.34
C VAL A 129 13.10 16.37 33.82
N PHE A 130 13.82 15.38 33.32
CA PHE A 130 13.63 13.98 33.68
C PHE A 130 13.77 13.75 35.17
N GLU A 131 12.75 13.22 35.85
CA GLU A 131 12.73 12.97 37.28
C GLU A 131 13.50 11.72 37.71
N GLY A 132 13.96 10.92 36.75
CA GLY A 132 14.61 9.62 36.97
C GLY A 132 13.64 8.44 36.86
N SER A 133 14.20 7.24 36.81
CA SER A 133 13.47 5.97 36.85
C SER A 133 14.18 4.97 37.75
N LYS A 134 13.55 4.64 38.87
CA LYS A 134 14.09 3.64 39.83
C LYS A 134 14.15 2.24 39.21
N GLU A 135 13.23 1.92 38.29
CA GLU A 135 13.13 0.63 37.62
C GLU A 135 14.34 0.40 36.72
N GLU A 136 14.81 1.48 36.05
CA GLU A 136 15.95 1.43 35.12
C GLU A 136 17.28 1.90 35.76
N GLY A 137 17.25 2.25 37.06
CA GLY A 137 18.44 2.73 37.76
C GLY A 137 18.92 4.11 37.29
N LEU A 138 18.03 4.91 36.67
CA LEU A 138 18.34 6.26 36.21
C LEU A 138 18.00 7.32 37.26
N GLU A 139 18.92 8.25 37.48
CA GLU A 139 18.74 9.37 38.40
C GLU A 139 18.04 10.55 37.72
N ARG A 140 17.53 11.49 38.51
CA ARG A 140 17.00 12.75 38.05
C ARG A 140 18.09 13.55 37.29
N ASP A 141 17.71 14.19 36.17
CA ASP A 141 18.63 15.05 35.45
C ASP A 141 18.85 16.40 36.15
N ASN A 142 19.68 16.36 37.19
CA ASN A 142 20.05 17.53 37.97
C ASN A 142 20.94 18.52 37.20
N GLU A 143 21.65 18.02 36.22
CA GLU A 143 22.51 18.80 35.34
C GLU A 143 21.67 19.75 34.44
N ALA A 144 20.66 19.18 33.70
CA ALA A 144 19.72 19.99 32.92
C ALA A 144 18.95 20.99 33.78
N ALA A 145 18.49 20.56 34.99
CA ALA A 145 17.83 21.46 35.94
C ALA A 145 18.74 22.63 36.37
N GLY A 146 20.06 22.37 36.59
CA GLY A 146 21.03 23.39 36.91
C GLY A 146 21.30 24.38 35.80
N TYR A 147 21.29 23.96 34.54
CA TYR A 147 21.38 24.85 33.39
C TYR A 147 20.13 25.70 33.23
N TRP A 148 18.93 25.11 33.31
CA TRP A 148 17.67 25.84 33.26
C TRP A 148 17.53 26.88 34.39
N ALA A 149 18.04 26.61 35.58
CA ALA A 149 18.00 27.59 36.69
C ALA A 149 18.76 28.90 36.43
N LYS A 150 19.58 28.98 35.35
CA LYS A 150 20.18 30.22 34.86
C LYS A 150 19.22 31.11 34.11
N HIS A 151 18.15 30.52 33.56
CA HIS A 151 17.23 31.16 32.61
C HIS A 151 15.81 31.36 33.20
N VAL A 152 15.33 30.42 33.97
CA VAL A 152 13.94 30.44 34.52
C VAL A 152 13.96 30.29 36.03
N PRO A 153 12.93 30.84 36.71
CA PRO A 153 12.78 30.65 38.17
C PRO A 153 12.49 29.17 38.50
N ALA A 154 12.81 28.77 39.71
CA ALA A 154 12.74 27.37 40.16
C ALA A 154 11.32 26.76 40.05
N ASP A 155 10.28 27.56 40.15
CA ASP A 155 8.88 27.13 40.01
C ASP A 155 8.43 26.94 38.55
N HIS A 156 9.25 27.34 37.58
CA HIS A 156 9.06 27.03 36.17
C HIS A 156 9.82 25.77 35.73
N ILE A 157 10.62 25.13 36.59
CA ILE A 157 11.31 23.88 36.34
C ILE A 157 10.48 22.74 36.92
N ILE A 158 9.92 21.87 36.10
CA ILE A 158 8.98 20.81 36.48
C ILE A 158 9.63 19.46 36.27
N ASN A 159 9.43 18.54 37.21
CA ASN A 159 9.88 17.17 37.02
C ASN A 159 8.89 16.42 36.12
N GLY A 160 9.38 15.79 35.05
CA GLY A 160 8.61 14.93 34.17
C GLY A 160 9.00 13.48 34.35
N ASN A 161 8.01 12.61 34.22
CA ASN A 161 8.18 11.16 34.34
C ASN A 161 8.88 10.57 33.12
N LYS A 162 9.11 9.25 33.11
CA LYS A 162 9.78 8.56 32.00
C LYS A 162 8.99 8.68 30.70
N HIS A 163 7.67 8.65 30.72
CA HIS A 163 6.84 8.74 29.55
C HIS A 163 7.04 10.08 28.81
N ASP A 164 7.14 11.18 29.54
CA ASP A 164 7.23 12.53 29.01
C ASP A 164 8.70 12.94 28.77
N ASN A 165 9.61 12.60 29.69
CA ASN A 165 10.97 13.14 29.69
C ASN A 165 12.10 12.11 29.49
N PHE A 166 11.80 10.94 28.94
CA PHE A 166 12.79 10.00 28.45
C PHE A 166 12.43 9.55 27.04
N TRP A 167 13.07 10.16 26.06
CA TRP A 167 12.76 9.90 24.65
C TRP A 167 13.39 8.60 24.17
N GLU A 168 12.61 7.81 23.41
CA GLU A 168 13.03 6.55 22.81
C GLU A 168 12.60 6.51 21.35
N MET A 169 13.51 6.20 20.44
CA MET A 169 13.23 6.10 19.01
C MET A 169 12.17 5.03 18.69
N GLY A 170 12.24 3.88 19.38
CA GLY A 170 11.34 2.75 19.24
C GLY A 170 11.49 1.78 20.40
N GLU A 171 11.20 0.51 20.19
CA GLU A 171 11.42 -0.58 21.14
C GLU A 171 12.93 -0.78 21.44
N THR A 172 13.78 -0.50 20.46
CA THR A 172 15.25 -0.54 20.54
C THR A 172 15.85 0.66 19.81
N GLY A 173 17.09 0.99 20.12
CA GLY A 173 17.84 2.06 19.45
C GLY A 173 18.20 3.24 20.36
N PRO A 174 18.66 4.36 19.79
CA PRO A 174 19.08 5.53 20.56
C PRO A 174 17.99 6.07 21.47
N CYS A 175 18.36 6.45 22.68
CA CYS A 175 17.45 7.02 23.68
C CYS A 175 18.23 7.89 24.67
N GLY A 176 17.48 8.66 25.47
CA GLY A 176 18.05 9.48 26.53
C GLY A 176 17.02 10.36 27.23
N PRO A 177 17.39 10.94 28.37
CA PRO A 177 16.56 11.92 29.04
C PRO A 177 16.37 13.14 28.12
N CYS A 178 15.24 13.79 28.27
CA CYS A 178 14.95 15.01 27.52
C CYS A 178 14.37 16.10 28.40
N SER A 179 14.34 17.30 27.86
CA SER A 179 13.78 18.49 28.48
C SER A 179 12.84 19.16 27.49
N GLU A 180 11.59 19.32 27.87
CA GLU A 180 10.57 19.97 27.07
C GLU A 180 10.43 21.44 27.44
N ILE A 181 10.10 22.29 26.48
CA ILE A 181 9.73 23.67 26.67
C ILE A 181 8.26 23.82 26.34
N HIS A 182 7.48 24.28 27.32
CA HIS A 182 6.04 24.52 27.22
C HIS A 182 5.73 26.02 27.22
N VAL A 183 4.70 26.39 26.49
CA VAL A 183 4.18 27.78 26.44
C VAL A 183 2.76 27.80 27.02
N ASP A 184 2.53 28.68 27.98
CA ASP A 184 1.20 29.00 28.48
C ASP A 184 0.61 30.18 27.70
N SER A 185 -0.29 29.88 26.76
CA SER A 185 -0.95 30.87 25.90
C SER A 185 -2.28 31.38 26.42
N ARG A 186 -2.64 31.04 27.68
CA ARG A 186 -3.89 31.47 28.29
C ARG A 186 -3.90 32.97 28.61
N THR A 187 -5.09 33.49 28.79
CA THR A 187 -5.28 34.88 29.23
C THR A 187 -4.72 35.11 30.65
N PRO A 188 -4.35 36.36 31.03
CA PRO A 188 -3.89 36.69 32.37
C PRO A 188 -4.89 36.28 33.47
N GLU A 189 -6.19 36.37 33.18
CA GLU A 189 -7.27 35.99 34.09
C GLU A 189 -7.28 34.49 34.36
N GLU A 190 -7.11 33.66 33.32
CA GLU A 190 -7.03 32.21 33.41
C GLU A 190 -5.75 31.78 34.16
N LYS A 191 -4.60 32.43 33.85
CA LYS A 191 -3.34 32.17 34.55
C LYS A 191 -3.41 32.49 36.04
N ALA A 192 -4.20 33.51 36.43
CA ALA A 192 -4.42 33.86 37.83
C ALA A 192 -5.30 32.85 38.58
N GLN A 193 -6.18 32.11 37.87
CA GLN A 193 -7.04 31.09 38.46
C GLN A 193 -6.29 29.77 38.72
N VAL A 194 -5.51 29.30 37.73
CA VAL A 194 -4.72 28.08 37.78
C VAL A 194 -3.31 28.41 37.28
N PRO A 195 -2.26 28.27 38.11
CA PRO A 195 -0.87 28.43 37.62
C PRO A 195 -0.53 27.51 36.48
N GLY A 196 0.19 27.98 35.43
CA GLY A 196 0.54 27.22 34.24
C GLY A 196 1.31 25.93 34.59
N ARG A 197 2.16 25.97 35.61
CA ARG A 197 2.90 24.80 36.09
C ARG A 197 2.03 23.58 36.43
N GLU A 198 0.78 23.78 36.82
CA GLU A 198 -0.14 22.70 37.21
C GLU A 198 -0.77 22.04 35.98
N LEU A 199 -0.65 22.70 34.79
CA LEU A 199 -1.24 22.26 33.53
C LEU A 199 -0.21 21.69 32.56
N VAL A 200 1.09 21.80 32.85
CA VAL A 200 2.15 21.17 32.04
C VAL A 200 1.96 19.65 32.07
N ASN A 201 1.95 19.00 30.87
CA ASN A 201 1.72 17.57 30.66
C ASN A 201 0.39 17.07 31.26
N LYS A 202 -0.68 17.89 31.11
CA LYS A 202 -2.05 17.61 31.59
C LYS A 202 -3.08 17.75 30.43
N ASP A 203 -2.66 17.55 29.20
CA ASP A 203 -3.50 17.64 27.97
C ASP A 203 -4.26 18.96 27.84
N ASN A 204 -3.70 20.04 28.38
CA ASN A 204 -4.30 21.36 28.25
C ASN A 204 -3.92 21.97 26.90
N PRO A 205 -4.89 22.28 26.01
CA PRO A 205 -4.61 22.76 24.66
C PRO A 205 -3.97 24.14 24.59
N GLN A 206 -3.88 24.87 25.70
CA GLN A 206 -3.28 26.20 25.78
C GLN A 206 -1.98 26.24 26.59
N VAL A 207 -1.61 25.13 27.26
CA VAL A 207 -0.30 24.95 27.94
C VAL A 207 0.40 23.76 27.30
N ILE A 208 1.02 24.02 26.15
CA ILE A 208 1.52 22.96 25.26
C ILE A 208 3.03 22.94 25.14
N GLU A 209 3.56 21.74 24.96
CA GLU A 209 4.95 21.53 24.54
C GLU A 209 5.13 22.08 23.12
N ILE A 210 6.17 22.94 22.96
CA ILE A 210 6.58 23.45 21.66
C ILE A 210 7.93 22.89 21.21
N TRP A 211 8.82 22.51 22.15
CA TRP A 211 10.17 22.07 21.82
C TRP A 211 10.63 20.99 22.79
N ASN A 212 11.10 19.86 22.25
CA ASN A 212 11.74 18.81 23.02
C ASN A 212 13.26 18.79 22.71
N ILE A 213 14.09 18.88 23.75
CA ILE A 213 15.56 18.83 23.67
C ILE A 213 16.01 17.49 24.24
N VAL A 214 16.45 16.58 23.37
CA VAL A 214 16.84 15.23 23.76
C VAL A 214 18.35 15.15 23.94
N PHE A 215 18.76 14.61 25.07
CA PHE A 215 20.14 14.35 25.45
C PHE A 215 20.45 12.88 25.19
N MET A 216 20.75 12.54 23.93
CA MET A 216 21.04 11.18 23.51
C MET A 216 22.32 10.67 24.19
N GLN A 217 22.18 9.67 25.06
CA GLN A 217 23.26 9.11 25.86
C GLN A 217 23.32 7.60 25.81
N TYR A 218 22.20 6.94 25.47
CA TYR A 218 22.07 5.50 25.56
C TYR A 218 21.54 4.87 24.26
N ASN A 219 21.85 3.59 24.10
CA ASN A 219 21.23 2.70 23.14
C ASN A 219 20.43 1.64 23.90
N ARG A 220 19.11 1.54 23.66
CA ARG A 220 18.26 0.49 24.22
C ARG A 220 18.43 -0.79 23.46
N LYS A 221 18.83 -1.84 24.16
CA LYS A 221 18.98 -3.21 23.62
C LYS A 221 17.67 -3.97 23.60
N ALA A 222 17.62 -5.09 22.86
CA ALA A 222 16.45 -5.95 22.76
C ALA A 222 16.04 -6.60 24.11
N ASP A 223 16.97 -6.77 25.04
CA ASP A 223 16.70 -7.24 26.40
C ASP A 223 16.20 -6.14 27.37
N GLY A 224 16.06 -4.91 26.84
CA GLY A 224 15.63 -3.72 27.61
C GLY A 224 16.76 -3.01 28.36
N SER A 225 18.00 -3.51 28.35
CA SER A 225 19.14 -2.84 28.96
C SER A 225 19.55 -1.57 28.21
N LEU A 226 20.25 -0.67 28.93
CA LEU A 226 20.78 0.57 28.37
C LEU A 226 22.31 0.48 28.28
N GLU A 227 22.83 0.72 27.09
CA GLU A 227 24.26 0.81 26.84
C GLU A 227 24.64 2.26 26.49
N PRO A 228 25.71 2.84 27.06
CA PRO A 228 26.14 4.18 26.69
C PRO A 228 26.46 4.27 25.19
N LEU A 229 26.03 5.37 24.55
CA LEU A 229 26.43 5.68 23.18
C LEU A 229 27.90 6.07 23.10
N PRO A 230 28.56 5.88 21.94
CA PRO A 230 29.99 6.19 21.77
C PRO A 230 30.29 7.70 21.87
N MET A 231 29.26 8.54 21.66
CA MET A 231 29.33 10.00 21.83
C MET A 231 28.02 10.55 22.41
N HIS A 232 28.10 11.67 23.11
CA HIS A 232 26.90 12.42 23.50
C HIS A 232 26.37 13.21 22.32
N VAL A 233 25.10 13.08 22.01
CA VAL A 233 24.46 13.76 20.89
C VAL A 233 23.30 14.60 21.38
N ILE A 234 23.19 15.81 20.86
CA ILE A 234 22.00 16.64 20.97
C ILE A 234 21.12 16.35 19.77
N ASP A 235 19.88 16.00 20.05
CA ASP A 235 18.78 15.94 19.11
C ASP A 235 17.66 16.84 19.63
N THR A 236 17.16 17.73 18.80
CA THR A 236 16.02 18.54 19.19
C THR A 236 14.91 18.49 18.19
N GLY A 237 13.68 18.52 18.67
CA GLY A 237 12.47 18.54 17.84
C GLY A 237 11.50 19.63 18.32
N MET A 238 11.42 20.73 17.58
CA MET A 238 10.44 21.77 17.84
C MET A 238 9.26 21.63 16.87
N GLY A 239 8.05 21.51 17.40
CA GLY A 239 6.83 21.42 16.61
C GLY A 239 6.59 22.75 15.88
N PHE A 240 6.82 22.74 14.56
CA PHE A 240 6.71 23.93 13.73
C PHE A 240 5.31 24.54 13.77
N GLU A 241 4.27 23.71 13.58
CA GLU A 241 2.88 24.16 13.60
C GLU A 241 2.46 24.72 14.97
N ARG A 242 2.94 24.10 16.05
CA ARG A 242 2.72 24.59 17.42
C ARG A 242 3.40 25.93 17.68
N LEU A 243 4.65 26.09 17.20
CA LEU A 243 5.39 27.36 17.31
C LEU A 243 4.69 28.47 16.52
N VAL A 244 4.31 28.20 15.26
CA VAL A 244 3.62 29.19 14.40
C VAL A 244 2.30 29.61 15.05
N ARG A 245 1.55 28.69 15.63
CA ARG A 245 0.33 28.96 16.38
C ARG A 245 0.58 29.99 17.49
N MET A 246 1.62 29.79 18.30
CA MET A 246 1.98 30.72 19.39
C MET A 246 2.35 32.10 18.86
N LEU A 247 3.16 32.16 17.79
CA LEU A 247 3.62 33.42 17.19
C LEU A 247 2.52 34.20 16.46
N GLN A 248 1.46 33.52 16.03
CA GLN A 248 0.30 34.13 15.37
C GLN A 248 -0.89 34.34 16.32
N ASP A 249 -0.72 34.11 17.61
CA ASP A 249 -1.77 34.23 18.64
C ASP A 249 -3.07 33.52 18.23
N LYS A 250 -2.97 32.21 17.94
CA LYS A 250 -4.09 31.35 17.52
C LYS A 250 -4.41 30.28 18.57
N HIS A 251 -5.68 29.86 18.62
CA HIS A 251 -6.11 28.81 19.53
C HIS A 251 -5.98 27.39 18.96
N SER A 252 -5.78 27.29 17.65
CA SER A 252 -5.59 26.02 16.94
C SER A 252 -4.48 26.15 15.89
N ASN A 253 -3.70 25.09 15.68
CA ASN A 253 -2.75 25.01 14.56
C ASN A 253 -3.45 25.25 13.22
N TYR A 254 -4.69 24.75 13.09
CA TYR A 254 -5.49 24.89 11.86
C TYR A 254 -5.92 26.33 11.56
N ASP A 255 -5.83 27.23 12.52
CA ASP A 255 -6.19 28.64 12.37
C ASP A 255 -5.02 29.51 11.87
N THR A 256 -3.85 28.91 11.70
CA THR A 256 -2.62 29.56 11.23
C THR A 256 -2.58 29.69 9.71
N ASP A 257 -1.63 30.47 9.20
CA ASP A 257 -1.38 30.61 7.77
C ASP A 257 -0.85 29.34 7.10
N ILE A 258 -0.54 28.28 7.86
CA ILE A 258 -0.19 26.96 7.33
C ILE A 258 -1.43 26.25 6.75
N PHE A 259 -2.57 26.33 7.43
CA PHE A 259 -3.78 25.57 7.07
C PHE A 259 -4.88 26.44 6.46
N GLN A 260 -4.98 27.71 6.85
CA GLN A 260 -6.09 28.58 6.44
C GLN A 260 -6.25 28.76 4.93
N PRO A 261 -5.20 28.86 4.10
CA PRO A 261 -5.37 28.91 2.65
C PRO A 261 -5.98 27.62 2.08
N ILE A 262 -5.60 26.45 2.61
CA ILE A 262 -6.17 25.15 2.21
C ILE A 262 -7.64 25.07 2.64
N ILE A 263 -7.94 25.44 3.90
CA ILE A 263 -9.31 25.47 4.43
C ILE A 263 -10.21 26.41 3.62
N LYS A 264 -9.72 27.58 3.25
CA LYS A 264 -10.46 28.54 2.39
C LYS A 264 -10.78 27.97 1.00
N GLU A 265 -9.85 27.20 0.42
CA GLU A 265 -10.12 26.53 -0.85
C GLU A 265 -11.17 25.40 -0.67
N ILE A 266 -11.10 24.67 0.45
CA ILE A 266 -12.15 23.69 0.80
C ILE A 266 -13.51 24.38 0.98
N GLU A 267 -13.58 25.55 1.63
CA GLU A 267 -14.80 26.38 1.72
C GLU A 267 -15.34 26.74 0.33
N ALA A 268 -14.45 27.19 -0.55
CA ALA A 268 -14.81 27.61 -1.91
C ALA A 268 -15.40 26.45 -2.73
N ILE A 269 -14.80 25.24 -2.61
CA ILE A 269 -15.25 24.05 -3.34
C ILE A 269 -16.53 23.47 -2.72
N SER A 270 -16.62 23.38 -1.38
CA SER A 270 -17.73 22.71 -0.69
C SER A 270 -18.96 23.61 -0.49
N GLY A 271 -18.77 24.93 -0.51
CA GLY A 271 -19.81 25.89 -0.14
C GLY A 271 -20.13 25.93 1.37
N LYS A 272 -19.42 25.14 2.19
CA LYS A 272 -19.51 25.14 3.66
C LYS A 272 -18.54 26.17 4.23
N LYS A 273 -18.77 26.62 5.47
CA LYS A 273 -17.91 27.59 6.16
C LYS A 273 -17.20 26.96 7.34
N TYR A 274 -15.94 27.33 7.54
CA TYR A 274 -15.17 26.96 8.72
C TYR A 274 -15.56 27.87 9.90
N GLY A 275 -15.98 27.28 10.98
CA GLY A 275 -16.54 27.99 12.15
C GLY A 275 -15.54 28.28 13.25
N PHE A 276 -14.24 27.85 13.12
CA PHE A 276 -13.22 27.98 14.16
C PHE A 276 -13.60 27.37 15.50
N THR A 277 -14.41 26.28 15.46
CA THR A 277 -14.88 25.62 16.67
C THR A 277 -13.78 24.82 17.34
N THR A 278 -13.86 24.67 18.66
CA THR A 278 -13.10 23.66 19.41
C THR A 278 -13.99 22.43 19.54
N PRO A 279 -13.56 21.25 19.08
CA PRO A 279 -14.38 20.05 19.19
C PRO A 279 -14.75 19.73 20.63
N THR A 280 -16.02 19.49 20.88
CA THR A 280 -16.59 19.11 22.17
C THR A 280 -17.26 17.74 22.05
N GLY A 281 -17.26 16.93 23.10
CA GLY A 281 -17.83 15.59 23.09
C GLY A 281 -16.86 14.57 23.67
N GLU A 282 -17.35 13.38 23.94
CA GLU A 282 -16.45 12.27 24.27
C GLU A 282 -15.56 12.01 23.04
N ASN A 283 -14.25 11.97 23.23
CA ASN A 283 -13.23 11.78 22.18
C ASN A 283 -13.21 12.85 21.05
N GLY A 284 -13.75 14.07 21.27
CA GLY A 284 -13.71 15.15 20.28
C GLY A 284 -14.58 14.91 19.04
N GLU A 285 -15.61 14.08 19.10
CA GLU A 285 -16.45 13.68 17.96
C GLU A 285 -17.26 14.83 17.34
N GLY A 286 -17.37 15.95 18.00
CA GLY A 286 -18.21 17.07 17.57
C GLY A 286 -19.70 16.86 17.90
N LYS A 287 -20.29 17.81 18.62
CA LYS A 287 -21.70 17.70 19.06
C LYS A 287 -22.69 18.22 18.03
N ASP A 288 -22.33 19.24 17.28
CA ASP A 288 -23.21 19.87 16.31
C ASP A 288 -22.68 19.77 14.88
N GLU A 289 -23.51 20.23 13.92
CA GLU A 289 -23.16 20.16 12.51
C GLU A 289 -21.92 21.00 12.16
N GLN A 290 -21.75 22.17 12.81
CA GLN A 290 -20.62 23.06 12.54
C GLN A 290 -19.30 22.45 13.02
N GLU A 291 -19.26 21.87 14.20
CA GLU A 291 -18.08 21.18 14.72
C GLU A 291 -17.66 20.03 13.77
N LYS A 292 -18.63 19.25 13.25
CA LYS A 292 -18.38 18.16 12.29
C LYS A 292 -17.85 18.66 10.95
N ILE A 293 -18.34 19.80 10.46
CA ILE A 293 -17.84 20.46 9.27
C ILE A 293 -16.40 20.90 9.49
N ASP A 294 -16.09 21.53 10.63
CA ASP A 294 -14.76 21.99 10.96
C ASP A 294 -13.75 20.85 11.10
N ILE A 295 -14.15 19.76 11.78
CA ILE A 295 -13.37 18.54 11.87
C ILE A 295 -13.07 18.00 10.45
N ALA A 296 -14.07 17.92 9.59
CA ALA A 296 -13.87 17.42 8.22
C ALA A 296 -12.91 18.30 7.40
N MET A 297 -12.98 19.62 7.54
CA MET A 297 -12.06 20.54 6.88
C MET A 297 -10.62 20.39 7.40
N ARG A 298 -10.44 20.23 8.73
CA ARG A 298 -9.13 19.98 9.36
C ARG A 298 -8.53 18.67 8.87
N VAL A 299 -9.31 17.58 8.88
CA VAL A 299 -8.89 16.27 8.37
C VAL A 299 -8.46 16.36 6.91
N CYS A 300 -9.25 17.02 6.06
CA CYS A 300 -8.90 17.18 4.64
C CYS A 300 -7.61 18.01 4.45
N ALA A 301 -7.45 19.10 5.20
CA ALA A 301 -6.28 19.98 5.08
C ALA A 301 -5.00 19.29 5.58
N ASP A 302 -5.07 18.55 6.69
CA ASP A 302 -3.97 17.76 7.21
C ASP A 302 -3.57 16.63 6.28
N HIS A 303 -4.54 15.81 5.87
CA HIS A 303 -4.28 14.63 5.06
C HIS A 303 -3.82 14.95 3.64
N LEU A 304 -4.20 16.11 3.10
CA LEU A 304 -3.63 16.64 1.86
C LEU A 304 -2.11 16.72 1.94
N ARG A 305 -1.57 17.30 3.03
CA ARG A 305 -0.13 17.44 3.24
C ARG A 305 0.54 16.06 3.30
N ALA A 306 0.01 15.16 4.15
CA ALA A 306 0.56 13.82 4.34
C ALA A 306 0.63 13.03 3.02
N VAL A 307 -0.45 13.03 2.23
CA VAL A 307 -0.53 12.28 0.97
C VAL A 307 0.32 12.92 -0.11
N ALA A 308 0.24 14.25 -0.29
CA ALA A 308 0.98 14.96 -1.33
C ALA A 308 2.50 14.83 -1.14
N PHE A 309 3.00 15.02 0.08
CA PHE A 309 4.43 14.85 0.38
C PHE A 309 4.90 13.40 0.27
N SER A 310 4.08 12.43 0.67
CA SER A 310 4.43 11.01 0.48
C SER A 310 4.58 10.65 -1.00
N ILE A 311 3.68 11.15 -1.85
CA ILE A 311 3.76 10.96 -3.31
C ILE A 311 4.98 11.69 -3.86
N ALA A 312 5.25 12.92 -3.41
CA ALA A 312 6.43 13.70 -3.79
C ALA A 312 7.73 12.97 -3.43
N ASP A 313 7.79 12.33 -2.27
CA ASP A 313 8.93 11.51 -1.83
C ASP A 313 8.99 10.12 -2.51
N GLY A 314 8.11 9.85 -3.49
CA GLY A 314 8.11 8.63 -4.30
C GLY A 314 7.30 7.47 -3.74
N GLN A 315 6.54 7.66 -2.64
CA GLN A 315 5.66 6.63 -2.09
C GLN A 315 4.22 6.80 -2.58
N LEU A 316 3.78 5.87 -3.39
CA LEU A 316 2.43 5.88 -3.94
C LEU A 316 1.44 5.11 -3.07
N PRO A 317 0.16 5.50 -3.05
CA PRO A 317 -0.90 4.70 -2.47
C PRO A 317 -0.92 3.29 -3.06
N SER A 318 -0.97 2.26 -2.23
CA SER A 318 -0.98 0.86 -2.68
C SER A 318 -1.75 -0.06 -1.71
N ASN A 319 -1.72 -1.38 -1.95
CA ASN A 319 -2.40 -2.36 -1.10
C ASN A 319 -1.51 -2.94 0.02
N ALA A 320 -0.26 -2.49 0.15
CA ALA A 320 0.70 -3.07 1.10
C ALA A 320 1.63 -2.01 1.70
N LYS A 321 2.19 -2.33 2.86
CA LYS A 321 3.25 -1.56 3.56
C LYS A 321 2.90 -0.06 3.67
N ALA A 322 3.88 0.83 3.48
CA ALA A 322 3.70 2.28 3.56
C ALA A 322 2.61 2.81 2.60
N GLY A 323 2.53 2.29 1.37
CA GLY A 323 1.51 2.71 0.41
C GLY A 323 0.08 2.42 0.85
N TYR A 324 -0.14 1.34 1.63
CA TYR A 324 -1.46 1.06 2.23
C TYR A 324 -1.85 2.13 3.26
N VAL A 325 -0.90 2.55 4.09
CA VAL A 325 -1.14 3.60 5.09
C VAL A 325 -1.49 4.93 4.40
N ILE A 326 -0.72 5.31 3.37
CA ILE A 326 -0.99 6.54 2.59
C ILE A 326 -2.36 6.49 1.91
N ARG A 327 -2.73 5.33 1.34
CA ARG A 327 -4.07 5.11 0.78
C ARG A 327 -5.17 5.26 1.83
N ARG A 328 -4.97 4.74 3.04
CA ARG A 328 -5.91 4.87 4.16
C ARG A 328 -6.11 6.32 4.58
N ILE A 329 -5.04 7.11 4.65
CA ILE A 329 -5.09 8.55 4.97
C ILE A 329 -5.95 9.28 3.93
N LEU A 330 -5.67 9.09 2.63
CA LEU A 330 -6.46 9.73 1.57
C LEU A 330 -7.93 9.34 1.63
N ARG A 331 -8.23 8.05 1.80
CA ARG A 331 -9.62 7.56 1.92
C ARG A 331 -10.33 8.13 3.13
N ARG A 332 -9.63 8.32 4.25
CA ARG A 332 -10.19 8.99 5.44
C ARG A 332 -10.62 10.42 5.10
N ALA A 333 -9.78 11.22 4.44
CA ALA A 333 -10.12 12.57 4.00
C ALA A 333 -11.33 12.59 3.05
N VAL A 334 -11.32 11.73 2.02
CA VAL A 334 -12.43 11.62 1.04
C VAL A 334 -13.74 11.26 1.73
N ARG A 335 -13.71 10.36 2.73
CA ARG A 335 -14.87 10.00 3.52
C ARG A 335 -15.45 11.17 4.31
N TYR A 336 -14.59 11.91 5.06
CA TYR A 336 -15.03 13.09 5.80
C TYR A 336 -15.65 14.14 4.86
N ALA A 337 -15.04 14.34 3.71
CA ALA A 337 -15.57 15.24 2.68
C ALA A 337 -16.92 14.77 2.11
N TYR A 338 -17.06 13.46 1.84
CA TYR A 338 -18.31 12.88 1.35
C TYR A 338 -19.43 13.04 2.37
N THR A 339 -19.15 12.75 3.65
CA THR A 339 -20.15 12.73 4.73
C THR A 339 -20.56 14.14 5.18
N PHE A 340 -19.57 15.02 5.44
CA PHE A 340 -19.84 16.29 6.12
C PHE A 340 -19.72 17.52 5.22
N LEU A 341 -18.94 17.44 4.12
CA LEU A 341 -18.77 18.55 3.17
C LEU A 341 -19.58 18.38 1.89
N GLY A 342 -20.34 17.27 1.75
CA GLY A 342 -21.21 17.01 0.61
C GLY A 342 -20.46 16.73 -0.70
N GLN A 343 -19.15 16.42 -0.66
CA GLN A 343 -18.33 16.17 -1.85
C GLN A 343 -18.57 14.76 -2.40
N LYS A 344 -19.38 14.63 -3.45
CA LYS A 344 -19.72 13.36 -4.11
C LYS A 344 -18.79 13.03 -5.28
N GLN A 345 -17.89 13.92 -5.64
CA GLN A 345 -16.91 13.76 -6.71
C GLN A 345 -15.51 14.05 -6.16
N ALA A 346 -14.47 13.55 -6.82
CA ALA A 346 -13.10 13.82 -6.45
C ALA A 346 -12.81 15.33 -6.36
N PHE A 347 -12.21 15.77 -5.27
CA PHE A 347 -11.94 17.18 -5.00
C PHE A 347 -10.58 17.45 -4.33
N MET A 348 -10.06 16.50 -3.53
CA MET A 348 -8.79 16.65 -2.81
C MET A 348 -7.64 17.01 -3.76
N TYR A 349 -7.60 16.41 -4.94
CA TYR A 349 -6.59 16.71 -5.96
C TYR A 349 -6.56 18.18 -6.38
N LYS A 350 -7.68 18.92 -6.28
CA LYS A 350 -7.77 20.34 -6.61
C LYS A 350 -7.02 21.22 -5.61
N LEU A 351 -6.89 20.75 -4.37
CA LEU A 351 -6.20 21.45 -3.29
C LEU A 351 -4.66 21.41 -3.43
N VAL A 352 -4.13 20.52 -4.28
CA VAL A 352 -2.68 20.36 -4.50
C VAL A 352 -2.04 21.67 -4.96
N ASN A 353 -2.71 22.45 -5.81
CA ASN A 353 -2.18 23.73 -6.28
C ASN A 353 -1.91 24.70 -5.11
N VAL A 354 -2.87 24.84 -4.20
CA VAL A 354 -2.73 25.72 -3.02
C VAL A 354 -1.60 25.26 -2.12
N LEU A 355 -1.44 23.94 -1.92
CA LEU A 355 -0.33 23.39 -1.14
C LEU A 355 1.03 23.71 -1.79
N VAL A 356 1.14 23.56 -3.11
CA VAL A 356 2.37 23.88 -3.86
C VAL A 356 2.70 25.38 -3.75
N GLU A 357 1.72 26.26 -3.87
CA GLU A 357 1.92 27.71 -3.70
C GLU A 357 2.43 28.06 -2.30
N GLN A 358 1.95 27.38 -1.27
CA GLN A 358 2.34 27.63 0.12
C GLN A 358 3.71 27.06 0.50
N MET A 359 3.97 25.81 0.14
CA MET A 359 5.09 25.04 0.65
C MET A 359 6.17 24.75 -0.40
N GLY A 360 5.89 24.97 -1.69
CA GLY A 360 6.80 24.62 -2.78
C GLY A 360 8.14 25.37 -2.77
N ALA A 361 8.20 26.56 -2.18
CA ALA A 361 9.46 27.30 -2.03
C ALA A 361 10.41 26.63 -0.99
N ALA A 362 9.85 26.05 0.06
CA ALA A 362 10.61 25.35 1.10
C ALA A 362 10.89 23.89 0.73
N PHE A 363 10.02 23.29 -0.08
CA PHE A 363 10.07 21.87 -0.47
C PHE A 363 9.94 21.76 -1.99
N PRO A 364 11.04 21.86 -2.74
CA PRO A 364 11.04 21.93 -4.21
C PRO A 364 10.52 20.64 -4.87
N GLU A 365 10.46 19.53 -4.16
CA GLU A 365 9.85 18.29 -4.62
C GLU A 365 8.33 18.42 -4.89
N LEU A 366 7.62 19.32 -4.20
CA LEU A 366 6.19 19.51 -4.44
C LEU A 366 5.90 20.09 -5.84
N PRO A 367 6.45 21.24 -6.25
CA PRO A 367 6.24 21.74 -7.60
C PRO A 367 6.81 20.82 -8.68
N ALA A 368 7.94 20.14 -8.41
CA ALA A 368 8.53 19.19 -9.35
C ALA A 368 7.61 17.99 -9.66
N GLN A 369 6.80 17.56 -8.68
CA GLN A 369 5.91 16.40 -8.81
C GLN A 369 4.41 16.78 -8.80
N GLN A 370 4.06 18.04 -8.93
CA GLN A 370 2.68 18.52 -8.82
C GLN A 370 1.70 17.78 -9.73
N GLU A 371 2.09 17.55 -10.98
CA GLU A 371 1.24 16.85 -11.96
C GLU A 371 0.99 15.39 -11.54
N LEU A 372 2.03 14.68 -11.10
CA LEU A 372 1.91 13.31 -10.60
C LEU A 372 1.01 13.25 -9.37
N ILE A 373 1.26 14.13 -8.37
CA ILE A 373 0.47 14.21 -7.13
C ILE A 373 -1.01 14.40 -7.47
N THR A 374 -1.31 15.39 -8.31
CA THR A 374 -2.68 15.73 -8.72
C THR A 374 -3.39 14.55 -9.37
N ARG A 375 -2.72 13.85 -10.28
CA ARG A 375 -3.30 12.71 -11.02
C ARG A 375 -3.49 11.48 -10.12
N VAL A 376 -2.46 11.12 -9.35
CA VAL A 376 -2.54 9.97 -8.42
C VAL A 376 -3.66 10.17 -7.41
N MET A 377 -3.75 11.36 -6.80
CA MET A 377 -4.81 11.66 -5.85
C MET A 377 -6.18 11.58 -6.52
N LYS A 378 -6.35 12.19 -7.69
CA LYS A 378 -7.64 12.15 -8.41
C LYS A 378 -8.12 10.74 -8.70
N GLU A 379 -7.25 9.87 -9.19
CA GLU A 379 -7.62 8.50 -9.55
C GLU A 379 -7.91 7.62 -8.33
N GLU A 380 -7.16 7.79 -7.23
CA GLU A 380 -7.45 7.10 -5.97
C GLU A 380 -8.78 7.58 -5.36
N GLU A 381 -9.09 8.87 -5.44
CA GLU A 381 -10.38 9.43 -5.04
C GLU A 381 -11.52 8.87 -5.88
N ASP A 382 -11.41 8.92 -7.22
CA ASP A 382 -12.43 8.41 -8.15
C ASP A 382 -12.66 6.90 -7.93
N SER A 383 -11.58 6.15 -7.69
CA SER A 383 -11.66 4.72 -7.40
C SER A 383 -12.37 4.44 -6.07
N PHE A 384 -12.05 5.21 -5.03
CA PHE A 384 -12.66 5.04 -3.72
C PHE A 384 -14.13 5.48 -3.70
N LEU A 385 -14.49 6.57 -4.38
CA LEU A 385 -15.87 7.03 -4.50
C LEU A 385 -16.77 5.99 -5.18
N ARG A 386 -16.26 5.30 -6.23
CA ARG A 386 -16.96 4.14 -6.82
C ARG A 386 -17.15 3.00 -5.82
N THR A 387 -16.16 2.76 -4.95
CA THR A 387 -16.25 1.76 -3.89
C THR A 387 -17.24 2.15 -2.81
N LEU A 388 -17.25 3.43 -2.42
CA LEU A 388 -18.22 4.00 -1.48
C LEU A 388 -19.65 3.83 -2.00
N GLU A 389 -19.93 4.19 -3.24
CA GLU A 389 -21.25 4.05 -3.86
C GLU A 389 -21.71 2.58 -3.87
N LYS A 390 -20.79 1.66 -4.23
CA LYS A 390 -21.07 0.23 -4.20
C LYS A 390 -21.31 -0.28 -2.77
N GLY A 391 -20.54 0.19 -1.79
CA GLY A 391 -20.71 -0.15 -0.38
C GLY A 391 -22.06 0.31 0.17
N ILE A 392 -22.49 1.52 -0.18
CA ILE A 392 -23.84 2.04 0.18
C ILE A 392 -24.94 1.16 -0.41
N ASN A 393 -24.83 0.76 -1.68
CA ASN A 393 -25.81 -0.10 -2.32
C ASN A 393 -25.88 -1.49 -1.68
N LEU A 394 -24.76 -2.06 -1.28
CA LEU A 394 -24.70 -3.34 -0.55
C LEU A 394 -25.33 -3.22 0.84
N LEU A 395 -24.99 -2.17 1.57
CA LEU A 395 -25.55 -1.91 2.90
C LEU A 395 -27.07 -1.71 2.85
N ASN A 396 -27.58 -1.04 1.82
CA ASN A 396 -29.03 -0.91 1.60
C ASN A 396 -29.67 -2.30 1.38
N GLY A 397 -29.01 -3.19 0.64
CA GLY A 397 -29.45 -4.58 0.47
C GLY A 397 -29.46 -5.35 1.79
N ASP A 398 -28.40 -5.24 2.59
CA ASP A 398 -28.32 -5.87 3.92
C ASP A 398 -29.44 -5.32 4.85
N MET A 399 -29.74 -4.02 4.81
CA MET A 399 -30.86 -3.43 5.58
C MET A 399 -32.25 -3.91 5.10
N ASP A 400 -32.42 -4.12 3.81
CA ASP A 400 -33.68 -4.70 3.26
C ASP A 400 -33.88 -6.16 3.73
N GLU A 401 -32.78 -6.94 3.85
CA GLU A 401 -32.82 -8.29 4.43
C GLU A 401 -33.17 -8.27 5.92
N LEU A 402 -32.55 -7.39 6.71
CA LEU A 402 -32.88 -7.20 8.13
C LEU A 402 -34.35 -6.86 8.30
N LYS A 403 -34.87 -5.96 7.47
CA LYS A 403 -36.29 -5.60 7.48
C LYS A 403 -37.19 -6.78 7.19
N ALA A 404 -36.85 -7.63 6.22
CA ALA A 404 -37.62 -8.83 5.87
C ALA A 404 -37.65 -9.87 7.00
N HIS A 405 -36.61 -9.92 7.86
CA HIS A 405 -36.52 -10.82 9.00
C HIS A 405 -36.98 -10.20 10.32
N GLY A 406 -37.33 -8.89 10.33
CA GLY A 406 -37.72 -8.17 11.56
C GLY A 406 -36.56 -7.91 12.52
N GLU A 407 -35.33 -7.93 12.01
CA GLU A 407 -34.11 -7.64 12.76
C GLU A 407 -33.76 -6.15 12.69
N THR A 408 -33.12 -5.62 13.73
CA THR A 408 -32.76 -4.20 13.83
C THR A 408 -31.27 -3.93 13.98
N GLN A 409 -30.45 -4.99 13.93
CA GLN A 409 -29.01 -4.89 14.08
C GLN A 409 -28.30 -5.60 12.93
N LEU A 410 -27.39 -4.88 12.24
CA LEU A 410 -26.47 -5.44 11.26
C LEU A 410 -25.37 -6.20 12.02
N ASP A 411 -25.12 -7.45 11.63
CA ASP A 411 -24.10 -8.28 12.27
C ASP A 411 -22.67 -7.78 11.96
N GLY A 412 -21.74 -8.06 12.90
CA GLY A 412 -20.36 -7.60 12.80
C GLY A 412 -19.59 -8.21 11.62
N VAL A 413 -19.95 -9.42 11.16
CA VAL A 413 -19.32 -10.08 10.01
C VAL A 413 -19.70 -9.37 8.71
N SER A 414 -20.96 -8.98 8.56
CA SER A 414 -21.45 -8.20 7.40
C SER A 414 -20.81 -6.80 7.38
N ALA A 415 -20.75 -6.12 8.53
CA ALA A 415 -20.05 -4.85 8.66
C ALA A 415 -18.54 -5.00 8.33
N PHE A 416 -17.89 -6.06 8.80
CA PHE A 416 -16.49 -6.34 8.49
C PHE A 416 -16.27 -6.68 7.00
N ARG A 417 -17.18 -7.40 6.37
CA ARG A 417 -17.14 -7.67 4.92
C ARG A 417 -17.18 -6.38 4.09
N LEU A 418 -18.06 -5.44 4.47
CA LEU A 418 -18.12 -4.11 3.85
C LEU A 418 -16.79 -3.37 3.98
N PHE A 419 -16.18 -3.43 5.16
CA PHE A 419 -14.90 -2.81 5.44
C PHE A 419 -13.72 -3.49 4.71
N ASP A 420 -13.54 -4.80 4.89
CA ASP A 420 -12.36 -5.53 4.43
C ASP A 420 -12.35 -5.73 2.90
N THR A 421 -13.50 -6.12 2.33
CA THR A 421 -13.61 -6.46 0.91
C THR A 421 -13.85 -5.24 0.04
N TYR A 422 -14.66 -4.31 0.51
CA TYR A 422 -15.10 -3.15 -0.28
C TYR A 422 -14.47 -1.84 0.19
N GLY A 423 -13.71 -1.85 1.29
CA GLY A 423 -13.11 -0.64 1.86
C GLY A 423 -14.14 0.38 2.35
N PHE A 424 -15.33 -0.10 2.73
CA PHE A 424 -16.43 0.72 3.22
C PHE A 424 -16.30 0.88 4.75
N PRO A 425 -16.07 2.09 5.26
CA PRO A 425 -15.70 2.28 6.66
C PRO A 425 -16.85 1.96 7.63
N LEU A 426 -16.49 1.44 8.83
CA LEU A 426 -17.47 1.06 9.87
C LEU A 426 -18.33 2.23 10.31
N ASP A 427 -17.76 3.38 10.60
CA ASP A 427 -18.45 4.58 11.07
C ASP A 427 -19.45 5.15 10.04
N LEU A 428 -19.17 4.97 8.74
CA LEU A 428 -20.15 5.27 7.70
C LEU A 428 -21.25 4.22 7.65
N THR A 429 -20.91 2.93 7.89
CA THR A 429 -21.91 1.86 8.05
C THR A 429 -22.84 2.16 9.24
N GLU A 430 -22.27 2.52 10.39
CA GLU A 430 -23.02 2.89 11.60
C GLU A 430 -23.90 4.13 11.39
N LEU A 431 -23.37 5.17 10.73
CA LEU A 431 -24.14 6.37 10.42
C LEU A 431 -25.36 6.05 9.55
N ILE A 432 -25.17 5.34 8.45
CA ILE A 432 -26.25 4.99 7.51
C ILE A 432 -27.26 4.05 8.19
N CYS A 433 -26.81 3.06 8.94
CA CYS A 433 -27.70 2.19 9.73
C CYS A 433 -28.53 3.00 10.71
N ARG A 434 -27.94 3.90 11.49
CA ARG A 434 -28.62 4.75 12.46
C ARG A 434 -29.65 5.68 11.81
N GLU A 435 -29.33 6.29 10.68
CA GLU A 435 -30.26 7.14 9.92
C GLU A 435 -31.48 6.36 9.41
N ASN A 436 -31.34 5.06 9.21
CA ASN A 436 -32.41 4.16 8.78
C ASN A 436 -33.05 3.36 9.93
N GLY A 437 -32.72 3.66 11.20
CA GLY A 437 -33.29 3.03 12.38
C GLY A 437 -32.69 1.67 12.73
N TYR A 438 -31.50 1.35 12.23
CA TYR A 438 -30.73 0.15 12.53
C TYR A 438 -29.52 0.46 13.41
N THR A 439 -29.01 -0.56 14.09
CA THR A 439 -27.74 -0.55 14.82
C THR A 439 -26.73 -1.47 14.13
N VAL A 440 -25.46 -1.36 14.51
CA VAL A 440 -24.38 -2.26 14.03
C VAL A 440 -23.78 -3.00 15.23
N ASP A 441 -23.46 -4.28 15.07
CA ASP A 441 -22.70 -5.05 16.05
C ASP A 441 -21.21 -4.69 15.95
N ALA A 442 -20.82 -3.58 16.60
CA ALA A 442 -19.46 -3.10 16.66
C ALA A 442 -18.52 -4.11 17.36
N ALA A 443 -19.00 -4.83 18.38
CA ALA A 443 -18.20 -5.83 19.09
C ALA A 443 -17.84 -7.01 18.19
N GLY A 444 -18.78 -7.51 17.40
CA GLY A 444 -18.54 -8.56 16.38
C GLY A 444 -17.61 -8.09 15.27
N PHE A 445 -17.72 -6.83 14.85
CA PHE A 445 -16.78 -6.22 13.89
C PHE A 445 -15.36 -6.18 14.46
N ASP A 446 -15.16 -5.74 15.71
CA ASP A 446 -13.87 -5.66 16.38
C ASP A 446 -13.23 -7.04 16.55
N GLU A 447 -14.02 -8.07 16.79
CA GLU A 447 -13.53 -9.46 16.86
C GLU A 447 -12.98 -9.93 15.50
N GLU A 448 -13.67 -9.65 14.38
CA GLU A 448 -13.17 -9.98 13.05
C GLU A 448 -11.93 -9.14 12.68
N MET A 449 -11.92 -7.87 13.04
CA MET A 449 -10.77 -6.98 12.88
C MET A 449 -9.56 -7.50 13.67
N LYS A 450 -9.76 -7.97 14.90
CA LYS A 450 -8.71 -8.57 15.73
C LYS A 450 -8.15 -9.83 15.09
N LYS A 451 -9.01 -10.70 14.58
CA LYS A 451 -8.59 -11.92 13.84
C LYS A 451 -7.77 -11.57 12.59
N GLN A 452 -8.12 -10.50 11.87
CA GLN A 452 -7.35 -10.01 10.73
C GLN A 452 -5.98 -9.45 11.17
N LYS A 453 -5.96 -8.59 12.20
CA LYS A 453 -4.72 -8.01 12.75
C LYS A 453 -3.78 -9.08 13.30
N GLU A 454 -4.30 -10.09 13.99
CA GLU A 454 -3.50 -11.23 14.48
C GLU A 454 -2.92 -12.05 13.32
N ARG A 455 -3.70 -12.29 12.26
CA ARG A 455 -3.19 -12.94 11.04
C ARG A 455 -2.08 -12.12 10.38
N ALA A 456 -2.24 -10.81 10.28
CA ALA A 456 -1.25 -9.91 9.71
C ALA A 456 0.00 -9.80 10.61
N ARG A 457 -0.16 -9.66 11.95
CA ARG A 457 0.92 -9.59 12.93
C ARG A 457 1.74 -10.88 13.00
N ASN A 458 1.07 -12.03 13.01
CA ASN A 458 1.73 -13.34 12.98
C ASN A 458 2.47 -13.60 11.66
N ALA A 459 2.10 -12.91 10.58
CA ALA A 459 2.81 -12.96 9.31
C ALA A 459 4.08 -12.11 9.28
N ALA A 460 4.18 -11.05 10.09
CA ALA A 460 5.23 -10.03 10.03
C ALA A 460 6.19 -10.03 11.24
N ALA A 461 5.95 -10.81 12.30
CA ALA A 461 6.79 -10.79 13.50
C ALA A 461 8.20 -11.34 13.20
N VAL A 462 9.19 -10.47 13.31
CA VAL A 462 10.63 -10.77 13.28
C VAL A 462 11.20 -10.30 14.61
N GLU A 463 11.83 -11.19 15.37
CA GLU A 463 12.54 -10.88 16.61
C GLU A 463 14.04 -10.87 16.31
N ASN A 464 14.64 -9.68 16.38
CA ASN A 464 16.08 -9.50 16.23
C ASN A 464 16.75 -9.61 17.60
N GLY A 465 17.75 -10.50 17.72
CA GLY A 465 18.64 -10.53 18.86
C GLY A 465 19.65 -9.37 18.84
N ASP A 466 20.39 -9.22 19.92
CA ASP A 466 21.50 -8.23 19.98
C ASP A 466 22.69 -8.68 19.14
N TRP A 467 23.49 -7.71 18.68
CA TRP A 467 24.73 -7.97 17.98
C TRP A 467 25.82 -8.48 18.93
N GLU A 468 26.37 -9.66 18.65
CA GLU A 468 27.58 -10.17 19.29
C GLU A 468 28.79 -9.68 18.48
N VAL A 469 29.58 -8.74 19.05
CA VAL A 469 30.73 -8.14 18.38
C VAL A 469 31.97 -8.99 18.65
N LEU A 470 32.58 -9.49 17.56
CA LEU A 470 33.81 -10.26 17.64
C LEU A 470 35.03 -9.35 17.46
N LYS A 471 34.93 -8.39 16.57
CA LYS A 471 36.02 -7.46 16.23
C LYS A 471 35.42 -6.11 15.84
N GLU A 472 35.99 -5.05 16.39
CA GLU A 472 35.65 -3.68 15.96
C GLU A 472 36.22 -3.41 14.56
N GLY A 473 35.47 -2.69 13.75
CA GLY A 473 35.89 -2.30 12.39
C GLY A 473 34.71 -1.97 11.48
N ASP A 474 35.06 -1.28 10.40
CA ASP A 474 34.10 -0.90 9.35
C ASP A 474 34.06 -1.98 8.26
N GLN A 475 32.92 -2.10 7.60
CA GLN A 475 32.74 -2.98 6.44
C GLN A 475 33.19 -2.27 5.17
N ASN A 476 34.02 -2.94 4.37
CA ASN A 476 34.45 -2.52 3.04
C ASN A 476 33.76 -3.36 1.96
N PHE A 477 32.99 -2.71 1.07
CA PHE A 477 32.38 -3.39 -0.07
C PHE A 477 33.35 -3.45 -1.26
N VAL A 478 33.71 -4.66 -1.66
CA VAL A 478 34.65 -4.92 -2.78
C VAL A 478 33.97 -5.54 -4.00
N GLY A 479 32.65 -5.70 -3.98
CA GLY A 479 31.87 -6.48 -4.95
C GLY A 479 31.71 -5.85 -6.35
N TYR A 480 32.17 -4.61 -6.56
CA TYR A 480 32.25 -4.05 -7.93
C TYR A 480 33.40 -4.65 -8.74
N ASP A 481 34.48 -5.05 -8.05
CA ASP A 481 35.72 -5.49 -8.67
C ASP A 481 35.98 -6.99 -8.49
N TYR A 482 35.45 -7.58 -7.37
CA TYR A 482 35.72 -8.95 -6.97
C TYR A 482 34.44 -9.74 -6.75
N THR A 483 34.43 -11.00 -7.12
CA THR A 483 33.39 -12.00 -6.80
C THR A 483 33.79 -12.96 -5.70
N GLU A 484 35.11 -12.99 -5.37
CA GLU A 484 35.70 -13.75 -4.28
C GLU A 484 36.66 -12.83 -3.52
N TYR A 485 36.61 -12.86 -2.18
CA TYR A 485 37.50 -12.05 -1.36
C TYR A 485 37.67 -12.63 0.05
N GLU A 486 38.90 -12.51 0.61
CA GLU A 486 39.17 -12.91 1.99
C GLU A 486 38.45 -11.99 2.97
N CYS A 487 37.83 -12.58 4.02
CA CYS A 487 37.04 -11.82 4.99
C CYS A 487 37.04 -12.46 6.37
N HIS A 488 36.69 -11.64 7.38
CA HIS A 488 36.42 -12.05 8.75
C HIS A 488 35.04 -11.57 9.17
N ILE A 489 34.42 -12.29 10.11
CA ILE A 489 33.17 -11.87 10.72
C ILE A 489 33.47 -10.81 11.78
N LEU A 490 32.95 -9.60 11.61
CA LEU A 490 33.05 -8.53 12.60
C LEU A 490 32.04 -8.75 13.75
N ARG A 491 30.80 -9.07 13.39
CA ARG A 491 29.74 -9.30 14.34
C ARG A 491 28.64 -10.17 13.74
N TYR A 492 27.82 -10.77 14.61
CA TYR A 492 26.64 -11.53 14.19
C TYR A 492 25.50 -11.36 15.19
N ARG A 493 24.26 -11.66 14.74
CA ARG A 493 23.10 -11.76 15.61
C ARG A 493 22.18 -12.89 15.18
N LYS A 494 21.42 -13.42 16.15
CA LYS A 494 20.37 -14.40 15.88
C LYS A 494 19.06 -13.68 15.58
N VAL A 495 18.37 -14.11 14.52
CA VAL A 495 17.06 -13.59 14.16
C VAL A 495 16.05 -14.73 14.18
N THR A 496 14.90 -14.49 14.79
CA THR A 496 13.80 -15.44 14.82
C THR A 496 12.60 -14.89 14.09
N GLN A 497 12.17 -15.60 13.07
CA GLN A 497 10.98 -15.27 12.31
C GLN A 497 9.98 -16.42 12.35
N LYS A 498 8.87 -16.24 13.05
CA LYS A 498 7.88 -17.30 13.34
C LYS A 498 8.51 -18.48 14.10
N LYS A 499 8.70 -19.63 13.42
CA LYS A 499 9.31 -20.84 13.98
C LYS A 499 10.73 -21.10 13.45
N ASN A 500 11.23 -20.25 12.58
CA ASN A 500 12.54 -20.42 11.97
C ASN A 500 13.51 -19.41 12.59
N SER A 501 14.71 -19.89 12.88
CA SER A 501 15.83 -19.03 13.29
C SER A 501 16.92 -19.07 12.23
N PHE A 502 17.57 -17.95 12.02
CA PHE A 502 18.73 -17.79 11.17
C PHE A 502 19.70 -16.80 11.82
N TYR A 503 20.85 -16.59 11.23
CA TYR A 503 21.84 -15.65 11.71
C TYR A 503 22.14 -14.61 10.65
N GLU A 504 22.43 -13.42 11.11
CA GLU A 504 22.88 -12.28 10.33
C GLU A 504 24.33 -12.00 10.68
N LEU A 505 25.18 -11.87 9.66
CA LEU A 505 26.62 -11.65 9.79
C LEU A 505 27.02 -10.34 9.14
N VAL A 506 27.95 -9.61 9.74
CA VAL A 506 28.65 -8.46 9.13
C VAL A 506 30.09 -8.85 8.94
N LEU A 507 30.60 -8.73 7.71
CA LEU A 507 31.99 -9.04 7.34
C LEU A 507 32.82 -7.75 7.25
N ASP A 508 34.15 -7.81 7.51
CA ASP A 508 35.07 -6.69 7.34
C ASP A 508 35.26 -6.32 5.85
N ASN A 509 35.42 -7.30 4.98
CA ASN A 509 35.39 -7.13 3.53
C ASN A 509 34.31 -8.00 2.94
N THR A 510 33.53 -7.49 1.99
CA THR A 510 32.47 -8.28 1.37
C THR A 510 32.37 -8.04 -0.13
N PRO A 511 32.41 -9.13 -0.95
CA PRO A 511 32.02 -9.06 -2.34
C PRO A 511 30.49 -9.13 -2.56
N PHE A 512 29.70 -9.44 -1.52
CA PHE A 512 28.26 -9.62 -1.60
C PHE A 512 27.54 -8.28 -1.65
N TYR A 513 26.77 -8.05 -2.69
CA TYR A 513 25.88 -6.91 -2.82
C TYR A 513 24.66 -7.07 -1.91
N GLY A 514 24.41 -6.11 -1.05
CA GLY A 514 23.20 -6.05 -0.22
C GLY A 514 22.01 -5.49 -1.02
N GLU A 515 20.83 -6.05 -0.82
CA GLU A 515 19.58 -5.64 -1.49
C GLU A 515 19.37 -4.12 -1.42
N MET A 516 19.39 -3.45 -2.56
CA MET A 516 19.20 -2.00 -2.68
C MET A 516 18.78 -1.62 -4.10
N GLY A 517 18.03 -0.50 -4.25
CA GLY A 517 17.68 0.05 -5.57
C GLY A 517 16.85 -0.90 -6.44
N GLY A 518 16.16 -1.86 -5.82
CA GLY A 518 15.36 -2.88 -6.52
C GLY A 518 16.14 -4.11 -6.96
N GLN A 519 17.48 -4.12 -6.88
CA GLN A 519 18.28 -5.32 -7.10
C GLN A 519 18.30 -6.16 -5.83
N VAL A 520 18.01 -7.46 -5.96
CA VAL A 520 18.11 -8.44 -4.87
C VAL A 520 19.53 -8.60 -4.37
N GLY A 521 19.66 -8.99 -3.11
CA GLY A 521 20.95 -9.31 -2.51
C GLY A 521 21.60 -10.56 -3.11
N ASP A 522 22.93 -10.58 -3.10
CA ASP A 522 23.69 -11.72 -3.56
C ASP A 522 23.55 -12.94 -2.64
N LYS A 523 23.72 -14.07 -3.23
CA LYS A 523 23.85 -15.39 -2.59
C LYS A 523 25.24 -15.96 -2.84
N GLY A 524 25.62 -16.96 -2.08
CA GLY A 524 26.88 -17.63 -2.26
C GLY A 524 27.33 -18.41 -1.04
N VAL A 525 28.64 -18.43 -0.79
CA VAL A 525 29.20 -19.22 0.30
C VAL A 525 30.35 -18.46 1.00
N LEU A 526 30.54 -18.77 2.29
CA LEU A 526 31.75 -18.47 3.04
C LEU A 526 32.50 -19.79 3.22
N VAL A 527 33.72 -19.86 2.74
CA VAL A 527 34.57 -21.07 2.75
C VAL A 527 35.72 -20.86 3.72
N SER A 528 35.86 -21.73 4.69
CA SER A 528 37.08 -21.85 5.53
C SER A 528 37.81 -23.16 5.24
N GLU A 529 38.91 -23.44 5.93
CA GLU A 529 39.64 -24.72 5.77
C GLU A 529 38.75 -25.93 6.10
N ASP A 530 37.86 -25.81 7.07
CA ASP A 530 37.12 -26.94 7.63
C ASP A 530 35.63 -27.00 7.20
N GLU A 531 35.05 -25.90 6.68
CA GLU A 531 33.59 -25.85 6.39
C GLU A 531 33.20 -24.83 5.31
N THR A 532 32.00 -25.03 4.78
CA THR A 532 31.38 -24.11 3.84
C THR A 532 30.00 -23.69 4.37
N ILE A 533 29.80 -22.40 4.58
CA ILE A 533 28.53 -21.81 5.08
C ILE A 533 27.81 -21.17 3.92
N GLN A 534 26.52 -21.49 3.76
CA GLN A 534 25.68 -20.93 2.71
C GLN A 534 25.16 -19.54 3.12
N VAL A 535 25.48 -18.52 2.32
CA VAL A 535 24.82 -17.21 2.36
C VAL A 535 23.59 -17.29 1.48
N ILE A 536 22.43 -17.33 2.12
CA ILE A 536 21.14 -17.54 1.44
C ILE A 536 20.54 -16.25 0.90
N ASP A 537 20.94 -15.11 1.44
CA ASP A 537 20.54 -13.77 1.01
C ASP A 537 21.50 -12.73 1.61
N THR A 538 21.55 -11.53 1.03
CA THR A 538 22.30 -10.39 1.56
C THR A 538 21.40 -9.17 1.58
N LYS A 539 21.10 -8.65 2.75
CA LYS A 539 20.28 -7.46 2.97
C LYS A 539 21.17 -6.23 3.19
N ARG A 540 20.58 -5.06 3.12
CA ARG A 540 21.24 -3.81 3.48
C ARG A 540 20.57 -3.22 4.72
N GLU A 541 21.37 -2.93 5.73
CA GLU A 541 20.95 -2.25 6.96
C GLU A 541 22.02 -1.22 7.34
N ASN A 542 21.63 0.02 7.57
CA ASN A 542 22.54 1.12 7.96
C ASN A 542 23.81 1.22 7.07
N ASN A 543 23.62 1.18 5.77
CA ASN A 543 24.69 1.17 4.74
C ASN A 543 25.66 -0.02 4.79
N GLN A 544 25.35 -1.07 5.52
CA GLN A 544 26.15 -2.30 5.58
C GLN A 544 25.42 -3.46 4.89
N SER A 545 26.18 -4.34 4.26
CA SER A 545 25.70 -5.62 3.74
C SER A 545 25.59 -6.62 4.88
N ILE A 546 24.39 -7.12 5.13
CA ILE A 546 24.07 -8.11 6.15
C ILE A 546 23.88 -9.46 5.50
N HIS A 547 24.74 -10.41 5.80
CA HIS A 547 24.74 -11.75 5.21
C HIS A 547 23.87 -12.69 6.03
N ILE A 548 22.87 -13.29 5.41
CA ILE A 548 21.92 -14.19 6.07
C ILE A 548 22.37 -15.63 5.88
N VAL A 549 22.60 -16.33 7.00
CA VAL A 549 23.01 -17.73 7.04
C VAL A 549 22.08 -18.54 7.94
N LYS A 550 21.87 -19.82 7.65
CA LYS A 550 21.00 -20.69 8.48
C LYS A 550 21.65 -21.08 9.79
N GLU A 551 22.97 -21.28 9.77
CA GLU A 551 23.76 -21.75 10.88
C GLU A 551 25.05 -20.95 10.98
N LEU A 552 25.54 -20.69 12.19
CA LEU A 552 26.85 -20.08 12.39
C LEU A 552 27.97 -21.05 12.03
N PRO A 553 29.15 -20.54 11.57
CA PRO A 553 30.35 -21.33 11.50
C PRO A 553 30.69 -21.95 12.87
N LYS A 554 31.37 -23.09 12.86
CA LYS A 554 31.87 -23.71 14.09
C LYS A 554 32.92 -22.85 14.79
N ASP A 555 33.74 -22.17 13.98
CA ASP A 555 34.65 -21.13 14.45
C ASP A 555 34.32 -19.80 13.77
N VAL A 556 33.65 -18.91 14.50
CA VAL A 556 33.28 -17.58 14.02
C VAL A 556 34.47 -16.62 13.85
N ASN A 557 35.67 -16.98 14.37
CA ASN A 557 36.87 -16.18 14.26
C ASN A 557 37.80 -16.70 13.14
N ALA A 558 37.41 -17.71 12.39
CA ALA A 558 38.20 -18.23 11.29
C ALA A 558 38.33 -17.21 10.13
N ASP A 559 39.37 -17.41 9.31
CA ASP A 559 39.51 -16.74 8.03
C ASP A 559 38.58 -17.39 7.01
N PHE A 560 37.77 -16.57 6.29
CA PHE A 560 36.85 -17.06 5.27
C PHE A 560 37.20 -16.48 3.91
N MET A 561 37.00 -17.30 2.86
CA MET A 561 36.86 -16.82 1.50
C MET A 561 35.37 -16.63 1.20
N ALA A 562 34.94 -15.40 1.02
CA ALA A 562 33.61 -15.04 0.62
C ALA A 562 33.47 -15.19 -0.91
N CYS A 563 32.64 -16.12 -1.38
CA CYS A 563 32.48 -16.45 -2.81
C CYS A 563 31.01 -16.21 -3.20
N VAL A 564 30.80 -15.29 -4.12
CA VAL A 564 29.46 -14.96 -4.66
C VAL A 564 29.04 -16.01 -5.68
N ASP A 565 27.75 -16.36 -5.71
CA ASP A 565 27.15 -17.17 -6.78
C ASP A 565 27.16 -16.37 -8.09
N ILE A 566 28.07 -16.76 -8.99
CA ILE A 566 28.34 -16.04 -10.24
C ILE A 566 27.13 -16.06 -11.18
N GLU A 567 26.40 -17.20 -11.28
CA GLU A 567 25.23 -17.31 -12.16
C GLU A 567 24.12 -16.34 -11.71
N ASN A 568 23.85 -16.28 -10.39
CA ASN A 568 22.90 -15.31 -9.83
C ASN A 568 23.36 -13.86 -10.04
N ARG A 569 24.64 -13.57 -9.81
CA ARG A 569 25.23 -12.23 -9.97
C ARG A 569 25.17 -11.75 -11.41
N GLU A 570 25.60 -12.57 -12.37
CA GLU A 570 25.65 -12.20 -13.80
C GLU A 570 24.24 -12.00 -14.36
N GLY A 571 23.27 -12.87 -13.98
CA GLY A 571 21.86 -12.70 -14.36
C GLY A 571 21.27 -11.42 -13.81
N SER A 572 21.46 -11.14 -12.51
CA SER A 572 20.99 -9.90 -11.89
C SER A 572 21.65 -8.66 -12.51
N ALA A 573 22.96 -8.71 -12.81
CA ALA A 573 23.70 -7.63 -13.46
C ALA A 573 23.18 -7.35 -14.90
N ALA A 574 22.86 -8.42 -15.66
CA ALA A 574 22.26 -8.30 -16.98
C ALA A 574 20.87 -7.66 -16.93
N ASN A 575 20.00 -8.14 -16.03
CA ASN A 575 18.66 -7.59 -15.82
C ASN A 575 18.71 -6.14 -15.29
N HIS A 576 19.65 -5.80 -14.41
CA HIS A 576 19.81 -4.42 -13.92
C HIS A 576 20.26 -3.47 -15.05
N THR A 577 21.23 -3.89 -15.84
CA THR A 577 21.67 -3.11 -17.00
C THR A 577 20.53 -2.94 -18.01
N ALA A 578 19.76 -4.01 -18.27
CA ALA A 578 18.58 -3.93 -19.14
C ALA A 578 17.50 -2.96 -18.59
N THR A 579 17.37 -2.82 -17.26
CA THR A 579 16.46 -1.87 -16.64
C THR A 579 16.83 -0.43 -16.97
N HIS A 580 18.12 -0.07 -16.94
CA HIS A 580 18.61 1.26 -17.35
C HIS A 580 18.34 1.52 -18.83
N LEU A 581 18.60 0.54 -19.71
CA LEU A 581 18.28 0.68 -21.13
C LEU A 581 16.78 0.84 -21.35
N LEU A 582 15.96 0.12 -20.59
CA LEU A 582 14.50 0.19 -20.66
C LEU A 582 14.00 1.57 -20.25
N ASP A 583 14.49 2.13 -19.13
CA ASP A 583 14.11 3.50 -18.67
C ASP A 583 14.45 4.54 -19.74
N TYR A 584 15.66 4.50 -20.27
CA TYR A 584 16.07 5.38 -21.36
C TYR A 584 15.14 5.25 -22.59
N CYS A 585 14.87 4.02 -23.06
CA CYS A 585 14.04 3.81 -24.24
C CYS A 585 12.57 4.20 -24.01
N LEU A 586 12.03 3.97 -22.81
CA LEU A 586 10.67 4.41 -22.45
C LEU A 586 10.55 5.94 -22.52
N LYS A 587 11.53 6.69 -22.01
CA LYS A 587 11.55 8.16 -22.14
C LYS A 587 11.58 8.62 -23.59
N GLN A 588 12.36 7.95 -24.43
CA GLN A 588 12.44 8.28 -25.86
C GLN A 588 11.14 8.01 -26.62
N VAL A 589 10.36 7.02 -26.22
CA VAL A 589 9.13 6.61 -26.93
C VAL A 589 7.89 7.29 -26.34
N LEU A 590 7.79 7.38 -25.01
CA LEU A 590 6.61 7.87 -24.30
C LEU A 590 6.74 9.32 -23.84
N GLY A 591 7.96 9.85 -23.71
CA GLY A 591 8.25 11.23 -23.31
C GLY A 591 8.94 11.36 -21.94
N GLU A 592 9.42 12.56 -21.63
CA GLU A 592 10.23 12.89 -20.43
C GLU A 592 9.48 12.74 -19.09
N HIS A 593 8.15 12.62 -19.12
CA HIS A 593 7.35 12.37 -17.91
C HIS A 593 7.50 10.95 -17.35
N VAL A 594 8.16 10.06 -18.08
CA VAL A 594 8.47 8.71 -17.61
C VAL A 594 9.55 8.79 -16.53
N GLU A 595 9.20 8.41 -15.33
CA GLU A 595 10.12 8.32 -14.19
C GLU A 595 9.96 6.97 -13.51
N GLN A 596 11.06 6.38 -13.06
CA GLN A 596 11.02 5.16 -12.25
C GLN A 596 10.28 5.40 -10.94
N LYS A 597 9.29 4.57 -10.63
CA LYS A 597 8.53 4.57 -9.38
C LYS A 597 8.79 3.32 -8.53
N GLY A 598 9.42 2.33 -9.10
CA GLY A 598 9.88 1.12 -8.44
C GLY A 598 10.57 0.20 -9.43
N SER A 599 11.42 -0.66 -8.92
CA SER A 599 12.05 -1.72 -9.70
C SER A 599 12.21 -2.98 -8.86
N TYR A 600 12.34 -4.11 -9.53
CA TYR A 600 12.75 -5.38 -8.93
C TYR A 600 13.59 -6.11 -9.96
N VAL A 601 14.76 -6.53 -9.55
CA VAL A 601 15.74 -7.15 -10.44
C VAL A 601 16.36 -8.35 -9.73
N ASP A 602 16.15 -9.53 -10.30
CA ASP A 602 16.83 -10.76 -9.92
C ASP A 602 17.51 -11.41 -11.14
N LYS A 603 18.00 -12.64 -10.99
CA LYS A 603 18.71 -13.35 -12.07
C LYS A 603 17.81 -13.76 -13.25
N ASP A 604 16.52 -13.93 -13.00
CA ASP A 604 15.57 -14.52 -13.95
C ASP A 604 14.68 -13.45 -14.60
N THR A 605 14.37 -12.35 -13.88
CA THR A 605 13.40 -11.36 -14.32
C THR A 605 13.76 -9.94 -13.89
N LEU A 606 13.27 -8.98 -14.63
CA LEU A 606 13.21 -7.59 -14.20
C LEU A 606 11.78 -7.08 -14.23
N ARG A 607 11.47 -6.20 -13.30
CA ARG A 607 10.21 -5.48 -13.20
C ARG A 607 10.50 -3.99 -13.06
N PHE A 608 9.85 -3.20 -13.88
CA PHE A 608 10.02 -1.75 -13.91
C PHE A 608 8.65 -1.06 -13.78
N ASP A 609 8.47 -0.31 -12.71
CA ASP A 609 7.28 0.49 -12.43
C ASP A 609 7.60 1.95 -12.75
N PHE A 610 6.80 2.59 -13.59
CA PHE A 610 7.06 3.94 -14.09
C PHE A 610 5.80 4.78 -14.20
N SER A 611 5.96 6.11 -14.16
CA SER A 611 4.87 7.06 -14.35
C SER A 611 4.44 7.08 -15.81
N HIS A 612 3.19 6.69 -16.09
CA HIS A 612 2.54 6.86 -17.37
C HIS A 612 1.02 6.73 -17.23
N PHE A 613 0.26 7.56 -17.96
CA PHE A 613 -1.13 7.83 -17.66
C PHE A 613 -2.12 6.95 -18.42
N GLN A 614 -1.67 6.23 -19.41
CA GLN A 614 -2.48 5.37 -20.23
C GLN A 614 -1.81 4.00 -20.43
N LYS A 615 -2.57 3.04 -20.95
CA LYS A 615 -2.00 1.76 -21.36
C LYS A 615 -0.98 2.00 -22.46
N VAL A 616 0.22 1.43 -22.32
CA VAL A 616 1.21 1.44 -23.40
C VAL A 616 0.73 0.52 -24.50
N THR A 617 0.72 1.01 -25.73
CA THR A 617 0.23 0.25 -26.88
C THR A 617 1.22 -0.84 -27.28
N ASP A 618 0.72 -1.90 -27.93
CA ASP A 618 1.57 -2.99 -28.42
C ASP A 618 2.63 -2.50 -29.45
N GLU A 619 2.33 -1.42 -30.17
CA GLU A 619 3.26 -0.79 -31.09
C GLU A 619 4.39 -0.06 -30.34
N GLU A 620 4.06 0.72 -29.30
CA GLU A 620 5.02 1.40 -28.45
C GLU A 620 5.90 0.40 -27.70
N LEU A 621 5.31 -0.66 -27.11
CA LEU A 621 6.06 -1.73 -26.45
C LEU A 621 7.05 -2.40 -27.41
N ARG A 622 6.61 -2.70 -28.63
CA ARG A 622 7.49 -3.30 -29.66
C ARG A 622 8.61 -2.36 -30.05
N LYS A 623 8.35 -1.07 -30.14
CA LYS A 623 9.36 -0.06 -30.43
C LYS A 623 10.39 0.04 -29.31
N VAL A 624 9.95 0.08 -28.05
CA VAL A 624 10.83 0.08 -26.86
C VAL A 624 11.70 -1.17 -26.85
N GLU A 625 11.09 -2.36 -26.99
CA GLU A 625 11.81 -3.64 -27.02
C GLU A 625 12.87 -3.69 -28.13
N HIS A 626 12.52 -3.16 -29.32
CA HIS A 626 13.46 -3.10 -30.44
C HIS A 626 14.65 -2.20 -30.15
N MET A 627 14.41 -0.99 -29.59
CA MET A 627 15.47 -0.06 -29.22
C MET A 627 16.39 -0.61 -28.13
N VAL A 628 15.85 -1.25 -27.10
CA VAL A 628 16.67 -1.92 -26.05
C VAL A 628 17.57 -2.97 -26.71
N ASN A 629 17.02 -3.82 -27.57
CA ASN A 629 17.82 -4.84 -28.26
C ASN A 629 18.85 -4.25 -29.27
N GLU A 630 18.59 -3.06 -29.83
CA GLU A 630 19.61 -2.35 -30.63
C GLU A 630 20.77 -1.89 -29.74
N MET A 631 20.50 -1.34 -28.56
CA MET A 631 21.54 -0.94 -27.61
C MET A 631 22.34 -2.17 -27.08
N ILE A 632 21.68 -3.31 -26.92
CA ILE A 632 22.34 -4.58 -26.58
C ILE A 632 23.32 -5.00 -27.68
N ARG A 633 22.87 -4.96 -28.95
CA ARG A 633 23.70 -5.30 -30.12
C ARG A 633 24.84 -4.33 -30.37
N ALA A 634 24.68 -3.07 -29.91
CA ALA A 634 25.74 -2.05 -30.01
C ALA A 634 26.93 -2.34 -29.09
N ASP A 635 26.75 -3.24 -28.11
CA ASP A 635 27.76 -3.70 -27.14
C ASP A 635 28.52 -2.55 -26.45
N TYR A 636 27.76 -1.58 -25.92
CA TYR A 636 28.36 -0.48 -25.16
C TYR A 636 29.04 -1.02 -23.90
N SER A 637 30.33 -0.68 -23.74
CA SER A 637 31.07 -0.99 -22.52
C SER A 637 30.54 -0.19 -21.33
N LEU A 638 30.65 -0.77 -20.12
CA LEU A 638 30.39 -0.07 -18.86
C LEU A 638 31.37 1.10 -18.72
N ASP A 639 30.86 2.31 -18.67
CA ASP A 639 31.57 3.54 -18.34
C ASP A 639 31.14 3.96 -16.92
N GLU A 640 32.03 3.83 -15.95
CA GLU A 640 31.78 3.94 -14.54
C GLU A 640 32.62 5.03 -13.90
N HIS A 641 31.98 5.97 -13.23
CA HIS A 641 32.62 7.02 -12.45
C HIS A 641 32.23 6.87 -10.98
N ARG A 642 33.18 6.45 -10.14
CA ARG A 642 33.00 6.29 -8.69
C ARG A 642 33.37 7.58 -7.95
N ASP A 643 32.71 7.82 -6.81
CA ASP A 643 32.98 8.97 -5.93
C ASP A 643 32.95 10.36 -6.64
N THR A 644 32.07 10.49 -7.63
CA THR A 644 31.91 11.72 -8.41
C THR A 644 31.07 12.73 -7.63
N PRO A 645 31.48 13.99 -7.48
CA PRO A 645 30.65 15.04 -6.92
C PRO A 645 29.34 15.19 -7.69
N ILE A 646 28.22 15.40 -6.95
CA ILE A 646 26.89 15.43 -7.56
C ILE A 646 26.77 16.41 -8.73
N GLU A 647 27.36 17.59 -8.62
CA GLU A 647 27.27 18.60 -9.67
C GLU A 647 28.00 18.14 -10.95
N GLU A 648 29.17 17.54 -10.81
CA GLU A 648 29.93 16.96 -11.94
C GLU A 648 29.15 15.77 -12.56
N ALA A 649 28.51 14.95 -11.73
CA ALA A 649 27.69 13.83 -12.19
C ALA A 649 26.47 14.29 -13.01
N LYS A 650 25.86 15.42 -12.65
CA LYS A 650 24.79 16.05 -13.44
C LYS A 650 25.29 16.59 -14.79
N GLU A 651 26.49 17.15 -14.82
CA GLU A 651 27.13 17.63 -16.06
C GLU A 651 27.42 16.48 -17.04
N LEU A 652 27.65 15.28 -16.54
CA LEU A 652 27.77 14.07 -17.35
C LEU A 652 26.41 13.63 -17.96
N GLY A 653 25.32 14.32 -17.66
CA GLY A 653 23.97 13.99 -18.13
C GLY A 653 23.34 12.81 -17.41
N ALA A 654 23.86 12.42 -16.25
CA ALA A 654 23.34 11.30 -15.50
C ALA A 654 22.03 11.67 -14.75
N ILE A 655 21.05 10.79 -14.83
CA ILE A 655 19.74 10.96 -14.22
C ILE A 655 19.80 10.47 -12.76
N ALA A 656 19.36 11.31 -11.82
CA ALA A 656 19.15 10.94 -10.44
C ALA A 656 17.75 10.32 -10.29
N LEU A 657 17.63 9.20 -9.59
CA LEU A 657 16.32 8.66 -9.23
C LEU A 657 15.63 9.60 -8.26
N PHE A 658 14.40 9.96 -8.56
CA PHE A 658 13.62 10.87 -7.74
C PHE A 658 13.28 10.25 -6.38
N GLY A 659 13.45 11.02 -5.30
CA GLY A 659 13.15 10.59 -3.92
C GLY A 659 14.25 9.78 -3.24
N GLU A 660 15.44 9.64 -3.84
CA GLU A 660 16.62 9.08 -3.17
C GLU A 660 17.53 10.18 -2.65
N LYS A 661 18.07 9.98 -1.43
CA LYS A 661 19.11 10.85 -0.88
C LYS A 661 20.48 10.35 -1.36
N TYR A 662 21.12 11.16 -2.13
CA TYR A 662 22.52 10.95 -2.50
C TYR A 662 23.42 11.72 -1.54
N GLY A 663 24.55 11.13 -1.16
CA GLY A 663 25.60 11.85 -0.45
C GLY A 663 26.25 12.92 -1.35
N ASP A 664 27.25 13.64 -0.85
CA ASP A 664 27.99 14.65 -1.62
C ASP A 664 28.68 14.05 -2.87
N LYS A 665 28.88 12.73 -2.90
CA LYS A 665 29.46 11.98 -3.99
C LYS A 665 28.58 10.81 -4.40
N VAL A 666 28.52 10.54 -5.69
CA VAL A 666 27.68 9.49 -6.29
C VAL A 666 28.50 8.60 -7.24
N ARG A 667 27.98 7.41 -7.50
CA ARG A 667 28.48 6.57 -8.58
C ARG A 667 27.60 6.77 -9.81
N VAL A 668 28.23 7.11 -10.95
CA VAL A 668 27.58 7.22 -12.27
C VAL A 668 27.86 5.96 -13.06
N VAL A 669 26.80 5.36 -13.61
CA VAL A 669 26.87 4.21 -14.51
C VAL A 669 26.32 4.64 -15.87
N ARG A 670 27.12 4.43 -16.93
CA ARG A 670 26.78 4.83 -18.29
C ARG A 670 26.94 3.69 -19.29
N PHE A 671 25.96 3.55 -20.16
CA PHE A 671 25.98 2.66 -21.33
C PHE A 671 25.53 3.44 -22.56
N GLY A 672 26.52 3.94 -23.34
CA GLY A 672 26.20 4.78 -24.49
C GLY A 672 25.41 6.05 -24.09
N PRO A 673 24.15 6.22 -24.56
CA PRO A 673 23.34 7.39 -24.22
C PRO A 673 22.63 7.28 -22.85
N SER A 674 22.52 6.09 -22.25
CA SER A 674 21.90 5.89 -20.93
C SER A 674 22.95 6.17 -19.85
N ALA A 675 22.67 7.12 -18.93
CA ALA A 675 23.53 7.45 -17.81
C ALA A 675 22.68 7.74 -16.56
N GLU A 676 22.99 7.05 -15.43
CA GLU A 676 22.21 7.12 -14.21
C GLU A 676 23.09 7.10 -12.95
N PHE A 677 22.59 7.68 -11.86
CA PHE A 677 23.18 7.47 -10.53
C PHE A 677 22.77 6.11 -10.02
N CYS A 678 23.72 5.18 -9.93
CA CYS A 678 23.39 3.82 -9.55
C CYS A 678 24.47 3.15 -8.71
N GLY A 679 24.06 2.60 -7.55
CA GLY A 679 24.90 1.78 -6.68
C GLY A 679 24.87 0.27 -6.98
N GLY A 680 24.09 -0.15 -7.99
CA GLY A 680 23.90 -1.58 -8.30
C GLY A 680 25.02 -2.23 -9.07
N ILE A 681 24.94 -3.55 -9.23
CA ILE A 681 25.88 -4.31 -10.02
C ILE A 681 25.43 -4.35 -11.48
N HIS A 682 26.34 -4.12 -12.40
CA HIS A 682 26.07 -4.06 -13.84
C HIS A 682 26.91 -5.01 -14.66
N ALA A 683 26.37 -5.39 -15.84
CA ALA A 683 27.12 -6.13 -16.85
C ALA A 683 28.30 -5.28 -17.35
N LYS A 684 29.42 -5.91 -17.72
CA LYS A 684 30.61 -5.21 -18.24
C LYS A 684 30.40 -4.58 -19.60
N SER A 685 29.41 -5.04 -20.34
CA SER A 685 28.92 -4.43 -21.60
C SER A 685 27.48 -4.83 -21.85
N THR A 686 26.75 -4.06 -22.67
CA THR A 686 25.36 -4.35 -23.01
C THR A 686 25.19 -5.63 -23.80
N GLY A 687 26.21 -6.06 -24.56
CA GLY A 687 26.20 -7.36 -25.27
C GLY A 687 26.11 -8.57 -24.35
N LYS A 688 26.54 -8.44 -23.09
CA LYS A 688 26.42 -9.50 -22.06
C LYS A 688 24.99 -9.74 -21.56
N ILE A 689 24.05 -8.85 -21.86
CA ILE A 689 22.63 -9.01 -21.57
C ILE A 689 22.02 -10.14 -22.40
N GLY A 690 22.51 -10.35 -23.63
CA GLY A 690 21.99 -11.30 -24.59
C GLY A 690 20.77 -10.75 -25.34
N PHE A 691 19.60 -11.30 -25.10
CA PHE A 691 18.35 -10.83 -25.70
C PHE A 691 17.38 -10.33 -24.62
N PHE A 692 16.67 -9.25 -24.91
CA PHE A 692 15.66 -8.65 -24.04
C PHE A 692 14.26 -8.86 -24.59
N LYS A 693 13.32 -9.29 -23.75
CA LYS A 693 11.93 -9.53 -24.13
C LYS A 693 10.96 -9.01 -23.09
N ILE A 694 10.05 -8.12 -23.48
CA ILE A 694 8.92 -7.70 -22.64
C ILE A 694 7.89 -8.84 -22.62
N ILE A 695 7.48 -9.25 -21.42
CA ILE A 695 6.51 -10.32 -21.17
C ILE A 695 5.13 -9.76 -20.87
N SER A 696 5.06 -8.72 -20.06
CA SER A 696 3.79 -8.12 -19.67
C SER A 696 3.87 -6.60 -19.52
N GLU A 697 2.74 -5.94 -19.70
CA GLU A 697 2.50 -4.56 -19.38
C GLU A 697 1.16 -4.45 -18.66
N SER A 698 1.14 -3.80 -17.48
CA SER A 698 -0.05 -3.71 -16.65
C SER A 698 -0.11 -2.41 -15.85
N SER A 699 -1.30 -2.08 -15.31
CA SER A 699 -1.46 -0.99 -14.34
C SER A 699 -1.23 -1.51 -12.92
N VAL A 700 -0.45 -0.79 -12.14
CA VAL A 700 -0.18 -1.11 -10.71
C VAL A 700 -0.98 -0.19 -9.80
N ALA A 701 -1.01 1.09 -10.16
CA ALA A 701 -1.72 2.13 -9.45
C ALA A 701 -2.15 3.21 -10.45
N ALA A 702 -2.89 4.20 -9.99
CA ALA A 702 -3.25 5.36 -10.77
C ALA A 702 -2.00 6.07 -11.32
N GLY A 703 -1.91 6.23 -12.64
CA GLY A 703 -0.77 6.86 -13.31
C GLY A 703 0.54 6.06 -13.25
N ILE A 704 0.53 4.80 -12.83
CA ILE A 704 1.70 3.93 -12.75
C ILE A 704 1.48 2.67 -13.58
N ARG A 705 2.41 2.47 -14.51
CA ARG A 705 2.47 1.28 -15.36
C ARG A 705 3.63 0.39 -14.91
N ARG A 706 3.50 -0.89 -15.14
CA ARG A 706 4.49 -1.92 -14.89
C ARG A 706 4.85 -2.64 -16.15
N ILE A 707 6.13 -2.77 -16.43
CA ILE A 707 6.67 -3.69 -17.41
C ILE A 707 7.40 -4.81 -16.66
N GLU A 708 7.16 -6.04 -17.09
CA GLU A 708 7.95 -7.22 -16.71
C GLU A 708 8.67 -7.72 -17.96
N ALA A 709 9.95 -8.00 -17.82
CA ALA A 709 10.77 -8.44 -18.94
C ALA A 709 11.82 -9.46 -18.48
N LEU A 710 12.37 -10.17 -19.48
CA LEU A 710 13.38 -11.21 -19.32
C LEU A 710 14.62 -10.84 -20.13
N THR A 711 15.79 -11.33 -19.69
CA THR A 711 17.03 -11.26 -20.45
C THR A 711 17.73 -12.62 -20.54
N GLY A 712 18.70 -12.75 -21.42
CA GLY A 712 19.61 -13.88 -21.53
C GLY A 712 18.93 -15.24 -21.52
N LYS A 713 19.40 -16.13 -20.63
CA LYS A 713 18.92 -17.52 -20.50
C LYS A 713 17.40 -17.63 -20.24
N ALA A 714 16.86 -16.80 -19.35
CA ALA A 714 15.42 -16.80 -19.09
C ALA A 714 14.61 -16.45 -20.33
N CYS A 715 15.10 -15.53 -21.17
CA CYS A 715 14.49 -15.18 -22.44
C CYS A 715 14.57 -16.35 -23.45
N GLU A 716 15.71 -17.05 -23.54
CA GLU A 716 15.86 -18.25 -24.39
C GLU A 716 14.84 -19.33 -24.01
N GLU A 717 14.73 -19.64 -22.71
CA GLU A 717 13.77 -20.61 -22.20
C GLU A 717 12.32 -20.25 -22.54
N ALA A 718 11.95 -18.97 -22.40
CA ALA A 718 10.64 -18.48 -22.77
C ALA A 718 10.36 -18.62 -24.28
N ILE A 719 11.37 -18.36 -25.14
CA ILE A 719 11.27 -18.55 -26.60
C ILE A 719 11.10 -20.02 -26.96
N TYR A 720 11.89 -20.92 -26.32
CA TYR A 720 11.76 -22.37 -26.54
C TYR A 720 10.36 -22.88 -26.11
N GLY A 721 9.83 -22.41 -24.96
CA GLY A 721 8.48 -22.74 -24.53
C GLY A 721 7.38 -22.30 -25.52
N LEU A 722 7.52 -21.14 -26.13
CA LEU A 722 6.64 -20.69 -27.22
C LEU A 722 6.78 -21.56 -28.47
N GLN A 723 8.02 -21.91 -28.85
CA GLN A 723 8.31 -22.80 -29.96
C GLN A 723 7.68 -24.19 -29.75
N ASP A 724 7.85 -24.78 -28.57
CA ASP A 724 7.29 -26.07 -28.20
C ASP A 724 5.76 -26.05 -28.29
N THR A 725 5.14 -24.97 -27.81
CA THR A 725 3.70 -24.76 -27.91
C THR A 725 3.23 -24.73 -29.38
N ILE A 726 3.96 -24.00 -30.23
CA ILE A 726 3.66 -23.94 -31.67
C ILE A 726 3.85 -25.32 -32.34
N VAL A 727 4.90 -26.07 -31.98
CA VAL A 727 5.15 -27.42 -32.48
C VAL A 727 4.02 -28.37 -32.05
N ALA A 728 3.61 -28.31 -30.77
CA ALA A 728 2.50 -29.10 -30.25
C ALA A 728 1.18 -28.80 -30.98
N LEU A 729 0.88 -27.50 -31.17
CA LEU A 729 -0.30 -27.07 -31.95
C LEU A 729 -0.24 -27.57 -33.42
N LYS A 730 0.91 -27.44 -34.06
CA LYS A 730 1.11 -28.01 -35.42
C LYS A 730 0.85 -29.51 -35.46
N GLY A 731 1.28 -30.23 -34.43
CA GLY A 731 1.06 -31.67 -34.29
C GLY A 731 -0.44 -32.04 -34.28
N LEU A 732 -1.29 -31.21 -33.64
CA LEU A 732 -2.75 -31.41 -33.62
C LEU A 732 -3.38 -31.23 -35.03
N PHE A 733 -2.75 -30.46 -35.91
CA PHE A 733 -3.22 -30.13 -37.24
C PHE A 733 -2.34 -30.74 -38.35
N ASN A 734 -1.84 -31.96 -38.14
CA ASN A 734 -1.06 -32.72 -39.12
C ASN A 734 0.21 -32.01 -39.66
N ASN A 735 0.87 -31.27 -38.79
CA ASN A 735 2.06 -30.47 -39.10
C ASN A 735 1.85 -29.44 -40.21
N ALA A 736 0.67 -28.79 -40.21
CA ALA A 736 0.30 -27.83 -41.22
C ALA A 736 1.35 -26.69 -41.33
N LYS A 737 1.71 -26.32 -42.55
CA LYS A 737 2.62 -25.19 -42.83
C LYS A 737 1.96 -23.85 -42.48
N ASP A 738 0.69 -23.69 -42.87
CA ASP A 738 -0.15 -22.56 -42.53
C ASP A 738 -1.10 -22.97 -41.38
N LEU A 739 -0.60 -22.84 -40.16
CA LEU A 739 -1.37 -23.21 -38.93
C LEU A 739 -2.59 -22.31 -38.75
N GLU A 740 -2.45 -21.00 -38.99
CA GLU A 740 -3.54 -20.04 -38.81
C GLU A 740 -4.68 -20.32 -39.77
N GLY A 741 -4.37 -20.53 -41.06
CA GLY A 741 -5.36 -20.83 -42.07
C GLY A 741 -6.13 -22.13 -41.80
N VAL A 742 -5.43 -23.18 -41.28
CA VAL A 742 -6.08 -24.45 -40.92
C VAL A 742 -6.98 -24.27 -39.69
N ILE A 743 -6.54 -23.53 -38.67
CA ILE A 743 -7.37 -23.27 -37.46
C ILE A 743 -8.62 -22.45 -37.87
N ARG A 744 -8.50 -21.42 -38.70
CA ARG A 744 -9.65 -20.65 -39.19
C ARG A 744 -10.65 -21.54 -39.94
N LYS A 745 -10.12 -22.37 -40.84
CA LYS A 745 -10.94 -23.34 -41.59
C LYS A 745 -11.68 -24.31 -40.65
N TYR A 746 -11.00 -24.82 -39.61
CA TYR A 746 -11.60 -25.67 -38.60
C TYR A 746 -12.72 -24.97 -37.80
N ILE A 747 -12.53 -23.70 -37.44
CA ILE A 747 -13.56 -22.90 -36.80
C ILE A 747 -14.77 -22.71 -37.70
N ASP A 748 -14.56 -22.35 -38.99
CA ASP A 748 -15.61 -22.17 -39.99
C ASP A 748 -16.39 -23.48 -40.22
N GLU A 749 -15.68 -24.61 -40.35
CA GLU A 749 -16.29 -25.93 -40.49
C GLU A 749 -17.11 -26.30 -39.23
N HIS A 750 -16.59 -26.04 -38.03
CA HIS A 750 -17.30 -26.30 -36.81
C HIS A 750 -18.59 -25.47 -36.71
N ASP A 751 -18.53 -24.17 -37.04
CA ASP A 751 -19.71 -23.30 -37.05
C ASP A 751 -20.74 -23.69 -38.10
N ALA A 752 -20.30 -24.15 -39.29
CA ALA A 752 -21.17 -24.68 -40.29
C ALA A 752 -21.87 -25.98 -39.84
N LEU A 753 -21.10 -26.93 -39.25
CA LEU A 753 -21.66 -28.17 -38.69
C LEU A 753 -22.65 -27.88 -37.57
N LYS A 754 -22.39 -26.92 -36.71
CA LYS A 754 -23.31 -26.50 -35.66
C LYS A 754 -24.65 -26.01 -36.24
N LYS A 755 -24.62 -25.17 -37.25
CA LYS A 755 -25.80 -24.69 -37.96
C LYS A 755 -26.58 -25.83 -38.63
N ASP A 756 -25.85 -26.78 -39.23
CA ASP A 756 -26.49 -27.97 -39.84
C ASP A 756 -27.18 -28.85 -38.82
N VAL A 757 -26.53 -29.07 -37.63
CA VAL A 757 -27.13 -29.80 -36.51
C VAL A 757 -28.41 -29.09 -36.04
N GLU A 758 -28.36 -27.77 -35.84
CA GLU A 758 -29.54 -26.95 -35.43
C GLU A 758 -30.67 -27.07 -36.47
N LYS A 759 -30.34 -27.02 -37.77
CA LYS A 759 -31.30 -27.20 -38.86
C LYS A 759 -31.92 -28.61 -38.86
N PHE A 760 -31.09 -29.67 -38.68
CA PHE A 760 -31.60 -31.03 -38.59
C PHE A 760 -32.48 -31.25 -37.37
N GLN A 761 -32.13 -30.67 -36.22
CA GLN A 761 -32.93 -30.67 -35.00
C GLN A 761 -34.28 -29.98 -35.23
N ALA A 762 -34.28 -28.78 -35.83
CA ALA A 762 -35.51 -28.07 -36.16
C ALA A 762 -36.43 -28.88 -37.11
N GLN A 763 -35.84 -29.55 -38.14
CA GLN A 763 -36.58 -30.44 -39.05
C GLN A 763 -37.14 -31.68 -38.32
N ALA A 764 -36.37 -32.22 -37.37
CA ALA A 764 -36.82 -33.37 -36.58
C ALA A 764 -37.99 -32.98 -35.65
N VAL A 765 -37.94 -31.78 -35.05
CA VAL A 765 -39.04 -31.24 -34.23
C VAL A 765 -40.31 -31.07 -35.11
N GLU A 766 -40.17 -30.49 -36.34
CA GLU A 766 -41.33 -30.29 -37.21
C GLU A 766 -41.98 -31.58 -37.65
N ARG A 767 -41.20 -32.56 -38.04
CA ARG A 767 -41.69 -33.91 -38.37
C ARG A 767 -42.35 -34.63 -37.16
N ALA A 768 -41.76 -34.44 -35.97
CA ALA A 768 -42.32 -35.01 -34.75
C ALA A 768 -43.64 -34.30 -34.41
N LYS A 769 -43.75 -33.01 -34.53
CA LYS A 769 -44.97 -32.23 -34.36
C LYS A 769 -46.06 -32.72 -35.28
N ASP A 770 -45.81 -32.80 -36.59
CA ASP A 770 -46.81 -33.22 -37.55
C ASP A 770 -47.35 -34.62 -37.24
N LYS A 771 -46.44 -35.57 -36.94
CA LYS A 771 -46.81 -36.92 -36.57
C LYS A 771 -47.62 -37.01 -35.27
N LEU A 772 -47.26 -36.16 -34.26
CA LEU A 772 -47.98 -36.14 -32.98
C LEU A 772 -49.36 -35.52 -33.10
N VAL A 773 -49.51 -34.49 -33.87
CA VAL A 773 -50.80 -33.82 -34.13
C VAL A 773 -51.75 -34.79 -34.93
N GLU A 774 -51.22 -35.47 -35.95
CA GLU A 774 -52.00 -36.45 -36.76
C GLU A 774 -52.45 -37.64 -35.90
N ASN A 775 -51.63 -38.08 -34.93
CA ASN A 775 -51.91 -39.25 -34.05
C ASN A 775 -52.54 -38.85 -32.69
N ALA A 776 -52.99 -37.64 -32.52
CA ALA A 776 -53.60 -37.16 -31.28
C ALA A 776 -54.88 -38.03 -30.97
N LYS A 777 -54.95 -38.60 -29.76
CA LYS A 777 -56.11 -39.38 -29.31
C LYS A 777 -57.14 -38.39 -28.73
N GLU A 778 -58.41 -38.61 -29.12
CA GLU A 778 -59.49 -37.84 -28.51
C GLU A 778 -60.13 -38.67 -27.37
N ILE A 779 -60.14 -38.13 -26.16
CA ILE A 779 -60.75 -38.72 -24.96
C ILE A 779 -61.68 -37.66 -24.35
N ASN A 780 -62.95 -37.98 -24.32
CA ASN A 780 -64.00 -37.10 -23.80
C ASN A 780 -63.98 -35.64 -24.35
N GLY A 781 -63.62 -35.49 -25.67
CA GLY A 781 -63.51 -34.22 -26.34
C GLY A 781 -62.16 -33.49 -26.13
N VAL A 782 -61.19 -34.09 -25.43
CA VAL A 782 -59.83 -33.56 -25.22
C VAL A 782 -58.84 -34.28 -26.08
N LYS A 783 -57.97 -33.56 -26.80
CA LYS A 783 -56.93 -34.10 -27.65
C LYS A 783 -55.71 -34.42 -26.76
N VAL A 784 -55.39 -35.66 -26.58
CA VAL A 784 -54.32 -36.19 -25.80
C VAL A 784 -53.14 -36.60 -26.70
N VAL A 785 -52.00 -35.86 -26.56
CA VAL A 785 -50.76 -36.14 -27.28
C VAL A 785 -49.70 -36.63 -26.34
N THR A 786 -49.25 -37.85 -26.55
CA THR A 786 -48.18 -38.49 -25.74
C THR A 786 -47.08 -39.08 -26.61
N ALA A 787 -45.84 -38.88 -26.21
CA ALA A 787 -44.68 -39.49 -26.87
C ALA A 787 -43.51 -39.65 -25.92
N VAL A 788 -42.65 -40.64 -26.25
CA VAL A 788 -41.28 -40.74 -25.73
C VAL A 788 -40.32 -40.71 -26.91
N LEU A 789 -39.46 -39.68 -26.97
CA LEU A 789 -38.60 -39.39 -28.13
C LEU A 789 -37.14 -39.22 -27.73
N PRO A 790 -36.18 -39.67 -28.58
CA PRO A 790 -34.78 -39.42 -28.35
C PRO A 790 -34.42 -38.02 -28.86
N MET A 791 -34.61 -37.01 -28.02
CA MET A 791 -34.31 -35.61 -28.40
C MET A 791 -33.78 -34.82 -27.24
N GLU A 792 -33.06 -33.74 -27.59
CA GLU A 792 -32.50 -32.79 -26.62
C GLU A 792 -33.61 -32.05 -25.85
N PRO A 793 -33.38 -31.69 -24.58
CA PRO A 793 -34.37 -30.98 -23.78
C PRO A 793 -34.93 -29.70 -24.42
N ALA A 794 -34.10 -28.93 -25.10
CA ALA A 794 -34.51 -27.72 -25.80
C ALA A 794 -35.45 -28.04 -26.98
N ALA A 795 -35.14 -29.08 -27.77
CA ALA A 795 -35.96 -29.54 -28.86
C ALA A 795 -37.31 -30.12 -28.38
N ALA A 796 -37.30 -30.84 -27.25
CA ALA A 796 -38.52 -31.34 -26.63
C ALA A 796 -39.43 -30.20 -26.12
N LYS A 797 -38.83 -29.14 -25.60
CA LYS A 797 -39.55 -27.92 -25.23
C LYS A 797 -40.19 -27.27 -26.45
N ASP A 798 -39.41 -27.03 -27.51
CA ASP A 798 -39.91 -26.43 -28.77
C ASP A 798 -41.05 -27.28 -29.36
N LEU A 799 -40.91 -28.60 -29.33
CA LEU A 799 -41.92 -29.53 -29.81
C LEU A 799 -43.28 -29.32 -29.12
N VAL A 800 -43.31 -29.30 -27.77
CA VAL A 800 -44.58 -29.14 -27.03
C VAL A 800 -45.23 -27.81 -27.26
N PHE A 801 -44.42 -26.73 -27.47
CA PHE A 801 -44.98 -25.43 -27.81
C PHE A 801 -45.58 -25.41 -29.23
N LYS A 802 -44.90 -26.00 -30.24
CA LYS A 802 -45.42 -26.16 -31.61
C LYS A 802 -46.67 -27.04 -31.71
N VAL A 803 -46.76 -28.09 -30.84
CA VAL A 803 -47.97 -28.94 -30.76
C VAL A 803 -49.14 -28.09 -30.22
N ARG A 804 -48.88 -27.21 -29.21
CA ARG A 804 -49.88 -26.28 -28.70
C ARG A 804 -50.32 -25.26 -29.75
N GLU A 805 -49.43 -24.74 -30.57
CA GLU A 805 -49.80 -23.85 -31.68
C GLU A 805 -50.68 -24.54 -32.69
N ALA A 806 -50.44 -25.82 -33.01
CA ALA A 806 -51.22 -26.62 -33.95
C ALA A 806 -52.57 -27.09 -33.34
N LEU A 807 -52.62 -27.26 -32.05
CA LEU A 807 -53.83 -27.68 -31.31
C LEU A 807 -54.11 -26.70 -30.16
N PRO A 808 -54.68 -25.53 -30.47
CA PRO A 808 -54.78 -24.42 -29.47
C PRO A 808 -55.85 -24.63 -28.38
N GLU A 809 -56.81 -25.53 -28.61
CA GLU A 809 -57.97 -25.78 -27.74
C GLU A 809 -58.08 -27.27 -27.37
N ASN A 810 -58.59 -27.52 -26.16
CA ASN A 810 -58.87 -28.87 -25.63
C ASN A 810 -57.66 -29.81 -25.79
N MET A 811 -56.45 -29.38 -25.43
CA MET A 811 -55.23 -30.14 -25.67
C MET A 811 -54.40 -30.41 -24.41
N ILE A 812 -53.94 -31.64 -24.25
CA ILE A 812 -52.96 -32.11 -23.32
C ILE A 812 -51.83 -32.73 -24.12
N CYS A 813 -50.60 -32.20 -23.98
CA CYS A 813 -49.42 -32.75 -24.60
C CYS A 813 -48.40 -33.14 -23.53
N VAL A 814 -47.94 -34.39 -23.55
CA VAL A 814 -46.94 -34.94 -22.63
C VAL A 814 -45.84 -35.61 -23.43
N VAL A 815 -44.67 -35.03 -23.40
CA VAL A 815 -43.50 -35.55 -24.14
C VAL A 815 -42.41 -35.94 -23.16
N GLY A 816 -42.09 -37.22 -23.11
CA GLY A 816 -40.86 -37.75 -22.53
C GLY A 816 -39.71 -37.64 -23.54
N SER A 817 -38.57 -37.19 -23.12
CA SER A 817 -37.35 -37.21 -23.95
C SER A 817 -36.18 -37.83 -23.21
N VAL A 818 -35.28 -38.47 -23.96
CA VAL A 818 -34.03 -39.05 -23.44
C VAL A 818 -32.88 -38.50 -24.25
N TYR A 819 -31.96 -37.85 -23.61
CA TYR A 819 -30.74 -37.31 -24.21
C TYR A 819 -29.52 -37.58 -23.29
N ASN A 820 -28.47 -38.17 -23.83
CA ASN A 820 -27.30 -38.62 -23.05
C ASN A 820 -27.67 -39.40 -21.77
N ASP A 821 -28.57 -40.37 -21.94
CA ASP A 821 -29.11 -41.24 -20.88
C ASP A 821 -29.90 -40.50 -19.75
N LYS A 822 -30.16 -39.23 -19.92
CA LYS A 822 -30.95 -38.46 -18.96
C LYS A 822 -32.41 -38.30 -19.45
N PRO A 823 -33.38 -38.79 -18.66
CA PRO A 823 -34.78 -38.59 -19.00
C PRO A 823 -35.24 -37.19 -18.63
N MET A 824 -36.10 -36.64 -19.48
CA MET A 824 -36.84 -35.40 -19.23
C MET A 824 -38.31 -35.55 -19.61
N LEU A 825 -39.17 -34.99 -18.81
CA LEU A 825 -40.59 -34.94 -19.05
C LEU A 825 -41.02 -33.50 -19.29
N SER A 826 -41.77 -33.22 -20.36
CA SER A 826 -42.34 -31.95 -20.68
C SER A 826 -43.87 -32.08 -20.80
N VAL A 827 -44.57 -31.20 -20.10
CA VAL A 827 -46.04 -31.20 -20.07
C VAL A 827 -46.55 -29.85 -20.55
N MET A 828 -47.46 -29.84 -21.50
CA MET A 828 -48.09 -28.64 -22.06
C MET A 828 -49.61 -28.82 -22.12
N PHE A 829 -50.31 -27.79 -21.70
CA PHE A 829 -51.78 -27.70 -21.79
C PHE A 829 -52.20 -26.49 -22.62
N SER A 830 -53.36 -26.59 -23.32
CA SER A 830 -54.04 -25.43 -23.89
C SER A 830 -54.64 -24.55 -22.77
N ASP A 831 -54.95 -23.29 -23.08
CA ASP A 831 -55.38 -22.31 -22.08
C ASP A 831 -56.72 -22.64 -21.42
N ASP A 832 -57.64 -23.18 -22.18
CA ASP A 832 -58.95 -23.69 -21.72
C ASP A 832 -58.82 -24.86 -20.73
N MET A 833 -57.87 -25.79 -20.96
CA MET A 833 -57.61 -26.87 -20.02
C MET A 833 -57.10 -26.41 -18.66
N VAL A 834 -56.42 -25.25 -18.63
CA VAL A 834 -56.01 -24.65 -17.36
C VAL A 834 -57.15 -23.84 -16.72
N LYS A 835 -57.93 -23.09 -17.50
CA LYS A 835 -58.94 -22.15 -16.99
C LYS A 835 -60.26 -22.86 -16.63
N ASP A 836 -60.74 -23.72 -17.54
CA ASP A 836 -62.08 -24.30 -17.42
C ASP A 836 -62.03 -25.68 -16.70
N HIS A 837 -60.97 -26.44 -16.88
CA HIS A 837 -60.74 -27.72 -16.22
C HIS A 837 -59.84 -27.70 -15.02
N GLY A 838 -59.20 -26.55 -14.70
CA GLY A 838 -58.38 -26.37 -13.50
C GLY A 838 -57.07 -27.15 -13.48
N LEU A 839 -56.62 -27.63 -14.67
CA LEU A 839 -55.37 -28.40 -14.76
C LEU A 839 -54.16 -27.52 -14.49
N ASN A 840 -53.13 -28.13 -13.89
CA ASN A 840 -51.89 -27.45 -13.55
C ASN A 840 -50.69 -28.30 -13.83
N ALA A 841 -49.98 -28.02 -14.93
CA ALA A 841 -48.80 -28.77 -15.38
C ALA A 841 -47.72 -28.84 -14.31
N GLY A 842 -47.48 -27.74 -13.57
CA GLY A 842 -46.49 -27.67 -12.51
C GLY A 842 -46.79 -28.61 -11.30
N LYS A 843 -48.07 -28.81 -10.96
CA LYS A 843 -48.46 -29.74 -9.92
C LYS A 843 -48.36 -31.20 -10.41
N MET A 844 -48.88 -31.47 -11.62
CA MET A 844 -48.94 -32.83 -12.16
C MET A 844 -47.56 -33.41 -12.47
N ILE A 845 -46.66 -32.57 -12.99
CA ILE A 845 -45.31 -33.01 -13.32
C ILE A 845 -44.48 -33.38 -12.07
N ARG A 846 -44.73 -32.77 -10.91
CA ARG A 846 -44.06 -33.09 -9.65
C ARG A 846 -44.35 -34.52 -9.21
N GLU A 847 -45.61 -34.97 -9.39
CA GLU A 847 -46.01 -36.32 -9.06
C GLU A 847 -45.46 -37.33 -10.07
N ALA A 848 -45.51 -37.00 -11.38
CA ALA A 848 -45.01 -37.87 -12.43
C ALA A 848 -43.46 -37.99 -12.40
N ALA A 849 -42.76 -36.91 -12.03
CA ALA A 849 -41.29 -36.90 -11.94
C ALA A 849 -40.69 -37.86 -10.89
N LYS A 850 -41.49 -38.30 -9.91
CA LYS A 850 -41.08 -39.31 -8.94
C LYS A 850 -40.75 -40.63 -9.62
N LEU A 851 -41.46 -41.00 -10.71
CA LEU A 851 -41.24 -42.24 -11.46
C LEU A 851 -39.91 -42.25 -12.24
N ILE A 852 -39.42 -41.08 -12.63
CA ILE A 852 -38.12 -40.89 -13.26
C ILE A 852 -37.00 -40.59 -12.24
N GLN A 853 -37.28 -40.71 -10.94
CA GLN A 853 -36.36 -40.34 -9.84
C GLN A 853 -35.84 -38.91 -10.03
N GLY A 854 -36.72 -37.97 -10.33
CA GLY A 854 -36.40 -36.61 -10.68
C GLY A 854 -37.26 -35.59 -9.97
N GLY A 855 -37.09 -34.35 -10.38
CA GLY A 855 -37.84 -33.20 -9.90
C GLY A 855 -37.99 -32.14 -10.98
N GLY A 856 -39.00 -31.30 -10.84
CA GLY A 856 -39.28 -30.25 -11.78
C GLY A 856 -40.45 -29.38 -11.36
N GLY A 857 -40.83 -28.49 -12.23
CA GLY A 857 -41.93 -27.56 -12.00
C GLY A 857 -42.19 -26.67 -13.20
N GLY A 858 -43.07 -25.72 -13.06
CA GLY A 858 -43.35 -24.76 -14.13
C GLY A 858 -44.66 -24.03 -13.84
N GLN A 859 -45.17 -23.38 -14.86
CA GLN A 859 -46.43 -22.65 -14.86
C GLN A 859 -47.62 -23.59 -15.03
N PRO A 860 -48.88 -23.15 -14.78
CA PRO A 860 -50.06 -24.02 -14.95
C PRO A 860 -50.17 -24.61 -16.34
N HIS A 861 -49.78 -23.90 -17.41
CA HIS A 861 -49.88 -24.35 -18.79
C HIS A 861 -48.67 -25.14 -19.30
N TYR A 862 -47.47 -24.97 -18.65
CA TYR A 862 -46.26 -25.62 -19.08
C TYR A 862 -45.33 -25.93 -17.93
N ALA A 863 -44.81 -27.17 -17.87
CA ALA A 863 -43.82 -27.57 -16.89
C ALA A 863 -42.84 -28.59 -17.46
N GLN A 864 -41.61 -28.62 -16.86
CA GLN A 864 -40.59 -29.61 -17.18
C GLN A 864 -40.03 -30.25 -15.91
N ALA A 865 -39.63 -31.50 -16.01
CA ALA A 865 -38.90 -32.24 -14.98
C ALA A 865 -37.81 -33.12 -15.58
N GLY A 866 -36.64 -33.07 -14.94
CA GLY A 866 -35.51 -33.94 -15.27
C GLY A 866 -35.40 -35.05 -14.24
N GLY A 867 -34.83 -36.21 -14.64
CA GLY A 867 -34.67 -37.37 -13.75
C GLY A 867 -33.40 -38.17 -14.01
N LYS A 868 -33.26 -39.31 -13.24
CA LYS A 868 -32.11 -40.22 -13.34
C LYS A 868 -32.53 -41.60 -13.89
N ASN A 869 -33.81 -41.94 -13.83
CA ASN A 869 -34.37 -43.22 -14.23
C ASN A 869 -35.10 -43.10 -15.60
N LYS A 870 -34.44 -43.47 -16.69
CA LYS A 870 -35.03 -43.45 -18.03
C LYS A 870 -36.13 -44.50 -18.24
N ASP A 871 -36.05 -45.63 -17.54
CA ASP A 871 -37.00 -46.72 -17.69
C ASP A 871 -38.38 -46.37 -17.10
N GLY A 872 -38.46 -45.41 -16.18
CA GLY A 872 -39.69 -44.87 -15.63
C GLY A 872 -40.36 -43.79 -16.50
N LEU A 873 -39.77 -43.41 -17.64
CA LEU A 873 -40.24 -42.24 -18.41
C LEU A 873 -41.59 -42.48 -19.09
N SER A 874 -41.81 -43.69 -19.63
CA SER A 874 -43.12 -44.02 -20.20
C SER A 874 -44.25 -44.02 -19.14
N ALA A 875 -43.98 -44.61 -17.97
CA ALA A 875 -44.92 -44.59 -16.84
C ALA A 875 -45.18 -43.14 -16.32
N ALA A 876 -44.16 -42.26 -16.39
CA ALA A 876 -44.30 -40.85 -16.03
C ALA A 876 -45.18 -40.10 -17.03
N VAL A 877 -45.09 -40.39 -18.33
CA VAL A 877 -45.98 -39.83 -19.36
C VAL A 877 -47.41 -40.26 -19.09
N ASP A 878 -47.67 -41.57 -18.89
CA ASP A 878 -49.00 -42.10 -18.62
C ASP A 878 -49.56 -41.56 -17.30
N LYS A 879 -48.74 -41.35 -16.29
CA LYS A 879 -49.15 -40.79 -14.99
C LYS A 879 -49.69 -39.36 -15.11
N VAL A 880 -49.10 -38.53 -16.00
CA VAL A 880 -49.65 -37.18 -16.22
C VAL A 880 -51.06 -37.23 -16.84
N VAL A 881 -51.29 -38.14 -17.80
CA VAL A 881 -52.61 -38.34 -18.42
C VAL A 881 -53.63 -38.87 -17.40
N GLU A 882 -53.25 -39.84 -16.54
CA GLU A 882 -54.07 -40.34 -15.44
C GLU A 882 -54.49 -39.21 -14.48
N LEU A 883 -53.57 -38.37 -14.09
CA LEU A 883 -53.81 -37.21 -13.21
C LEU A 883 -54.75 -36.16 -13.80
N ALA A 884 -54.89 -36.10 -15.12
CA ALA A 884 -55.78 -35.19 -15.80
C ALA A 884 -57.24 -35.60 -15.64
N GLN A 885 -57.56 -36.86 -15.24
CA GLN A 885 -58.93 -37.37 -14.96
C GLN A 885 -59.89 -37.14 -16.13
N LEU A 886 -59.46 -37.37 -17.36
CA LEU A 886 -60.21 -37.18 -18.58
C LEU A 886 -61.36 -38.19 -18.77
#